data_5fdd08e0fc31a3077be3df3e90bbed0d
#
_entry.id   5fdd08e0fc31a3077be3df3e90bbed0d
#
_cell.length_a   1.000
_cell.length_b   1.000
_cell.length_c   1.000
_cell.angle_alpha   90.00
_cell.angle_beta   90.00
_cell.angle_gamma   90.00
#
_symmetry.space_group_name_H-M   'P 1'
#
loop_
_entity.id
_entity.type
_entity.pdbx_description
1 polymer ?
#
loop_
_entity_poly.entity_id
_entity_poly.type
_entity_poly.pdbx_seq_one_letter_code
_entity_poly.pdbx_strand_id
1 'polypeptide(L)'
;MADEETLTPMMIQYRGIKAQYKNEVVFFRLGDFYEMFDEDAVEVSRLLNLTLTHRASRPMCGIPYHAAKVYIARLLRLGKKIVICEQVGEIPKGGKGIAERKVVEIITPGTAVEAEYLDGGRANYLAALCVVKGKAAFAFIDVTTSSFSATSWPAAKMAENFGKELNRASPRELLLPASLKNNSDIQSIVTAYGSLSVSYYPDWDFNAELSFKKLTGQFKTANLKAFGLEEESPELVPAGFLLDYLEKTTNASIPHVNSIRIYSDNEFLIMDESSRRNLEIVSNMREGGIQYTLLECVDFTKTAMGSRLLRNWLLFPLTKLRQIEDRQTQVASFVENRQLLDKVKTDLSSILDVERLAGRIAMERAHAKDLQALRSSLAAWTAIKEYLGQYNFSFVSDENAKKICGLIENSIMDDPATSLTDGGIIKAGWSEELDHWRGVHDNFNQILSEYEAEEREKTGITTLKVKYNNAAGYFIEVSKGKLANVPPHFIMRRALVNGDRYTTERLQQLEQELNESSTKILELERDLFLEVRSSLLQYIPYLLQVADEIANTDAAASFAQAAIEHNWVRPEIEESTHFEIKEGRHPVVENHLPRGEFVPNDALLSSDEEDIAAFALITGPNMAGKSTYLRQNALIALLAQTGSYVPASSARLGIVDRIFCRVGASDNLAKGESTFLVEMTETANILHAATKRSLVIMDEVGRGTSTEDGLAIARAVSEYLLDTIGCKTFFATHYHELSRMEHPRLKMLCMDVLEQNGSVVFLRKVKDGVTENSYGIHVAKLAGLPQNVIDRANVILSHIQALANDNPIILDDIKKEEPAAQTVQPVSPGLFSDEEIIISEILSTDTDNLTPLNALQIIARWKKALSGQ
;
A
#
# COMPACT_ATOMS: atom_id res chain seq x y z
N MET A 1 24.56 -16.77 -42.28
CA MET A 1 23.41 -17.69 -42.35
C MET A 1 23.39 -18.34 -40.97
N ALA A 2 22.57 -17.80 -40.09
CA ALA A 2 22.36 -18.35 -38.74
C ALA A 2 21.48 -19.59 -38.90
N ASP A 3 21.88 -20.66 -38.26
CA ASP A 3 21.19 -21.96 -38.27
C ASP A 3 19.71 -21.74 -37.90
N GLU A 4 18.80 -22.13 -38.79
CA GLU A 4 17.41 -22.39 -38.49
C GLU A 4 17.33 -23.61 -37.55
N GLU A 5 17.53 -23.38 -36.25
CA GLU A 5 17.23 -24.37 -35.25
C GLU A 5 15.73 -24.73 -35.39
N THR A 6 15.46 -25.96 -35.75
CA THR A 6 14.12 -26.51 -35.79
C THR A 6 13.55 -26.48 -34.38
N LEU A 7 12.76 -25.45 -34.10
CA LEU A 7 12.10 -25.27 -32.80
C LEU A 7 11.23 -26.49 -32.48
N THR A 8 11.33 -27.01 -31.28
CA THR A 8 10.39 -28.04 -30.83
C THR A 8 8.96 -27.47 -30.77
N PRO A 9 7.92 -28.30 -31.02
CA PRO A 9 6.53 -27.83 -30.97
C PRO A 9 6.18 -27.10 -29.65
N MET A 10 6.77 -27.50 -28.54
CA MET A 10 6.65 -26.85 -27.25
C MET A 10 7.20 -25.40 -27.26
N MET A 11 8.40 -25.21 -27.83
CA MET A 11 9.00 -23.88 -27.94
C MET A 11 8.25 -22.97 -28.92
N ILE A 12 7.57 -23.54 -29.91
CA ILE A 12 6.66 -22.76 -30.79
C ILE A 12 5.48 -22.20 -29.96
N GLN A 13 4.86 -23.03 -29.10
CA GLN A 13 3.78 -22.58 -28.20
C GLN A 13 4.30 -21.50 -27.26
N TYR A 14 5.44 -21.74 -26.57
CA TYR A 14 6.02 -20.76 -25.64
C TYR A 14 6.29 -19.42 -26.32
N ARG A 15 6.96 -19.41 -27.49
CA ARG A 15 7.24 -18.19 -28.23
C ARG A 15 5.99 -17.49 -28.74
N GLY A 16 4.97 -18.23 -29.15
CA GLY A 16 3.69 -17.67 -29.55
C GLY A 16 3.03 -16.90 -28.40
N ILE A 17 3.09 -17.42 -27.18
CA ILE A 17 2.61 -16.75 -25.98
C ILE A 17 3.51 -15.57 -25.63
N LYS A 18 4.84 -15.76 -25.56
CA LYS A 18 5.79 -14.70 -25.22
C LYS A 18 5.75 -13.52 -26.20
N ALA A 19 5.45 -13.75 -27.46
CA ALA A 19 5.28 -12.68 -28.45
C ALA A 19 4.09 -11.76 -28.14
N GLN A 20 3.04 -12.27 -27.49
CA GLN A 20 1.89 -11.50 -27.03
C GLN A 20 2.18 -10.78 -25.69
N TYR A 21 2.99 -11.39 -24.83
CA TYR A 21 3.30 -10.91 -23.46
C TYR A 21 4.82 -10.63 -23.33
N LYS A 22 5.30 -9.63 -24.08
CA LYS A 22 6.74 -9.35 -24.21
C LYS A 22 7.40 -8.92 -22.89
N ASN A 23 6.67 -8.16 -22.08
CA ASN A 23 7.20 -7.54 -20.86
C ASN A 23 6.88 -8.35 -19.58
N GLU A 24 6.02 -9.36 -19.71
CA GLU A 24 5.58 -10.20 -18.61
C GLU A 24 6.45 -11.46 -18.53
N VAL A 25 6.68 -11.98 -17.33
CA VAL A 25 7.36 -13.27 -17.12
C VAL A 25 6.38 -14.42 -17.37
N VAL A 26 6.70 -15.32 -18.30
CA VAL A 26 5.82 -16.42 -18.65
C VAL A 26 6.15 -17.66 -17.81
N PHE A 27 5.24 -18.08 -16.97
CA PHE A 27 5.27 -19.34 -16.23
C PHE A 27 4.58 -20.42 -17.04
N PHE A 28 5.37 -21.25 -17.71
CA PHE A 28 4.88 -22.23 -18.66
C PHE A 28 4.83 -23.63 -18.02
N ARG A 29 3.63 -24.20 -17.86
CA ARG A 29 3.43 -25.49 -17.20
C ARG A 29 4.02 -26.66 -18.00
N LEU A 30 4.94 -27.40 -17.39
CA LEU A 30 5.54 -28.63 -17.93
C LEU A 30 5.62 -29.70 -16.83
N GLY A 31 4.66 -30.61 -16.83
CA GLY A 31 4.54 -31.61 -15.76
C GLY A 31 4.35 -30.95 -14.39
N ASP A 32 5.24 -31.23 -13.45
CA ASP A 32 5.17 -30.72 -12.08
C ASP A 32 5.90 -29.38 -11.88
N PHE A 33 6.34 -28.74 -12.98
CA PHE A 33 7.07 -27.48 -12.94
C PHE A 33 6.40 -26.40 -13.77
N TYR A 34 6.60 -25.14 -13.34
CA TYR A 34 6.55 -23.99 -14.23
C TYR A 34 7.96 -23.72 -14.70
N GLU A 35 8.18 -23.81 -16.01
CA GLU A 35 9.46 -23.53 -16.64
C GLU A 35 9.43 -22.17 -17.35
N MET A 36 10.52 -21.44 -17.25
CA MET A 36 10.78 -20.16 -17.93
C MET A 36 11.97 -20.35 -18.85
N PHE A 37 11.96 -19.67 -19.99
CA PHE A 37 12.97 -19.82 -21.02
C PHE A 37 13.55 -18.48 -21.45
N ASP A 38 14.69 -18.53 -22.13
CA ASP A 38 15.38 -17.41 -22.74
C ASP A 38 15.62 -16.25 -21.74
N GLU A 39 15.20 -15.02 -22.06
CA GLU A 39 15.37 -13.83 -21.23
C GLU A 39 14.66 -13.94 -19.88
N ASP A 40 13.45 -14.52 -19.84
CA ASP A 40 12.69 -14.73 -18.60
C ASP A 40 13.47 -15.63 -17.63
N ALA A 41 14.10 -16.69 -18.12
CA ALA A 41 14.89 -17.59 -17.30
C ALA A 41 16.11 -16.90 -16.69
N VAL A 42 16.84 -16.11 -17.48
CA VAL A 42 18.00 -15.35 -17.01
C VAL A 42 17.60 -14.31 -15.96
N GLU A 43 16.54 -13.57 -16.23
CA GLU A 43 16.05 -12.54 -15.31
C GLU A 43 15.55 -13.14 -13.98
N VAL A 44 14.67 -14.14 -14.06
CA VAL A 44 14.05 -14.75 -12.87
C VAL A 44 15.08 -15.52 -12.04
N SER A 45 15.99 -16.23 -12.69
CA SER A 45 17.11 -16.93 -12.03
C SER A 45 17.92 -15.96 -11.17
N ARG A 46 18.24 -14.77 -11.69
CA ARG A 46 18.98 -13.71 -10.96
C ARG A 46 18.16 -13.13 -9.82
N LEU A 47 16.88 -12.79 -10.09
CA LEU A 47 16.00 -12.13 -9.10
C LEU A 47 15.65 -13.03 -7.92
N LEU A 48 15.46 -14.32 -8.17
CA LEU A 48 15.02 -15.28 -7.16
C LEU A 48 16.13 -16.20 -6.64
N ASN A 49 17.36 -16.04 -7.16
CA ASN A 49 18.52 -16.90 -6.89
C ASN A 49 18.24 -18.38 -7.20
N LEU A 50 17.64 -18.63 -8.38
CA LEU A 50 17.36 -19.98 -8.87
C LEU A 50 18.51 -20.48 -9.74
N THR A 51 18.66 -21.82 -9.82
CA THR A 51 19.64 -22.45 -10.71
C THR A 51 19.24 -22.22 -12.16
N LEU A 52 20.09 -21.56 -12.91
CA LEU A 52 19.95 -21.43 -14.38
C LEU A 52 20.52 -22.69 -15.03
N THR A 53 19.67 -23.37 -15.76
CA THR A 53 20.03 -24.57 -16.54
C THR A 53 19.84 -24.32 -18.04
N HIS A 54 20.05 -25.33 -18.87
CA HIS A 54 19.82 -25.23 -20.29
C HIS A 54 18.96 -26.40 -20.78
N ARG A 55 18.05 -26.10 -21.68
CA ARG A 55 17.27 -27.10 -22.42
C ARG A 55 17.41 -26.86 -23.90
N ALA A 56 17.96 -27.85 -24.66
CA ALA A 56 18.27 -27.68 -26.09
C ALA A 56 19.06 -26.38 -26.36
N SER A 57 20.17 -26.16 -25.66
CA SER A 57 21.05 -24.99 -25.75
C SER A 57 20.45 -23.64 -25.30
N ARG A 58 19.22 -23.59 -24.76
CA ARG A 58 18.55 -22.38 -24.31
C ARG A 58 18.56 -22.25 -22.81
N PRO A 59 18.78 -21.04 -22.26
CA PRO A 59 18.62 -20.79 -20.83
C PRO A 59 17.24 -21.19 -20.37
N MET A 60 17.18 -21.90 -19.23
CA MET A 60 15.95 -22.33 -18.58
C MET A 60 16.12 -22.29 -17.08
N CYS A 61 15.08 -21.86 -16.39
CA CYS A 61 14.90 -22.12 -14.95
C CYS A 61 13.48 -22.59 -14.69
N GLY A 62 13.27 -23.30 -13.60
CA GLY A 62 11.95 -23.85 -13.27
C GLY A 62 11.70 -23.86 -11.77
N ILE A 63 10.43 -23.79 -11.42
CA ILE A 63 9.95 -23.89 -10.05
C ILE A 63 8.85 -24.96 -9.94
N PRO A 64 8.81 -25.75 -8.87
CA PRO A 64 7.72 -26.69 -8.65
C PRO A 64 6.37 -25.94 -8.60
N TYR A 65 5.34 -26.45 -9.29
CA TYR A 65 4.06 -25.75 -9.38
C TYR A 65 3.40 -25.52 -8.00
N HIS A 66 3.53 -26.50 -7.09
CA HIS A 66 2.97 -26.39 -5.74
C HIS A 66 3.67 -25.31 -4.88
N ALA A 67 4.90 -24.92 -5.22
CA ALA A 67 5.64 -23.84 -4.55
C ALA A 67 5.54 -22.50 -5.28
N ALA A 68 4.86 -22.43 -6.43
CA ALA A 68 4.84 -21.26 -7.31
C ALA A 68 4.38 -19.97 -6.59
N LYS A 69 3.38 -20.06 -5.70
CA LYS A 69 2.82 -18.92 -4.96
C LYS A 69 3.90 -18.09 -4.24
N VAL A 70 4.86 -18.75 -3.58
CA VAL A 70 5.94 -18.05 -2.86
C VAL A 70 6.86 -17.27 -3.81
N TYR A 71 7.16 -17.83 -4.96
CA TYR A 71 8.01 -17.19 -5.97
C TYR A 71 7.28 -16.07 -6.70
N ILE A 72 6.01 -16.26 -7.02
CA ILE A 72 5.12 -15.24 -7.59
C ILE A 72 5.06 -14.03 -6.65
N ALA A 73 4.80 -14.25 -5.35
CA ALA A 73 4.78 -13.17 -4.36
C ALA A 73 6.08 -12.33 -4.35
N ARG A 74 7.23 -12.99 -4.49
CA ARG A 74 8.54 -12.30 -4.54
C ARG A 74 8.72 -11.49 -5.82
N LEU A 75 8.31 -12.02 -6.97
CA LEU A 75 8.37 -11.31 -8.25
C LEU A 75 7.43 -10.10 -8.29
N LEU A 76 6.21 -10.24 -7.77
CA LEU A 76 5.25 -9.14 -7.66
C LEU A 76 5.80 -7.98 -6.79
N ARG A 77 6.49 -8.30 -5.69
CA ARG A 77 7.18 -7.29 -4.85
C ARG A 77 8.28 -6.55 -5.59
N LEU A 78 8.89 -7.20 -6.59
CA LEU A 78 9.90 -6.61 -7.47
C LEU A 78 9.27 -5.90 -8.71
N GLY A 79 7.95 -5.71 -8.71
CA GLY A 79 7.21 -5.03 -9.78
C GLY A 79 7.03 -5.85 -11.06
N LYS A 80 7.31 -7.17 -11.05
CA LYS A 80 7.16 -8.02 -12.24
C LYS A 80 5.72 -8.48 -12.42
N LYS A 81 5.28 -8.56 -13.68
CA LYS A 81 4.01 -9.14 -14.11
C LYS A 81 4.23 -10.57 -14.56
N ILE A 82 3.29 -11.44 -14.27
CA ILE A 82 3.42 -12.88 -14.48
C ILE A 82 2.23 -13.38 -15.29
N VAL A 83 2.53 -14.17 -16.31
CA VAL A 83 1.52 -14.86 -17.14
C VAL A 83 1.57 -16.34 -16.81
N ILE A 84 0.48 -16.87 -16.28
CA ILE A 84 0.34 -18.29 -15.94
C ILE A 84 -0.23 -19.04 -17.16
N CYS A 85 0.53 -20.02 -17.64
CA CYS A 85 0.13 -20.88 -18.75
C CYS A 85 -0.07 -22.30 -18.25
N GLU A 86 -1.32 -22.76 -18.27
CA GLU A 86 -1.70 -24.12 -17.89
C GLU A 86 -1.93 -25.03 -19.11
N GLN A 87 -1.78 -26.31 -18.87
CA GLN A 87 -2.11 -27.33 -19.85
C GLN A 87 -3.63 -27.51 -19.93
N VAL A 88 -4.21 -27.33 -21.14
CA VAL A 88 -5.62 -27.45 -21.40
C VAL A 88 -5.90 -28.65 -22.29
N GLY A 89 -6.80 -29.55 -21.87
CA GLY A 89 -7.19 -30.73 -22.64
C GLY A 89 -6.31 -31.98 -22.39
N GLU A 90 -6.79 -33.10 -22.90
CA GLU A 90 -6.09 -34.40 -22.81
C GLU A 90 -4.92 -34.48 -23.78
N ILE A 91 -3.88 -35.23 -23.38
CA ILE A 91 -2.80 -35.56 -24.32
C ILE A 91 -3.39 -36.39 -25.47
N PRO A 92 -3.14 -36.01 -26.74
CA PRO A 92 -3.66 -36.75 -27.87
C PRO A 92 -3.31 -38.25 -27.80
N LYS A 93 -4.33 -39.10 -27.84
CA LYS A 93 -4.20 -40.56 -27.84
C LYS A 93 -3.42 -40.96 -29.12
N GLY A 94 -2.15 -41.32 -28.98
CA GLY A 94 -1.30 -41.75 -30.12
C GLY A 94 0.16 -41.30 -30.05
N GLY A 95 0.61 -40.64 -29.00
CA GLY A 95 2.04 -40.36 -28.74
C GLY A 95 2.73 -39.35 -29.66
N LYS A 96 2.01 -38.68 -30.57
CA LYS A 96 2.54 -37.67 -31.51
C LYS A 96 1.82 -36.35 -31.38
N GLY A 97 1.74 -35.77 -30.20
CA GLY A 97 1.16 -34.45 -29.97
C GLY A 97 1.56 -33.92 -28.60
N ILE A 98 1.64 -32.61 -28.48
CA ILE A 98 1.89 -31.92 -27.24
C ILE A 98 0.52 -31.37 -26.77
N ALA A 99 0.22 -31.50 -25.48
CA ALA A 99 -0.93 -30.86 -24.90
C ALA A 99 -0.91 -29.35 -25.18
N GLU A 100 -2.05 -28.79 -25.53
CA GLU A 100 -2.20 -27.34 -25.72
C GLU A 100 -2.05 -26.63 -24.38
N ARG A 101 -1.35 -25.48 -24.39
CA ARG A 101 -1.22 -24.62 -23.22
C ARG A 101 -1.84 -23.27 -23.54
N LYS A 102 -2.63 -22.78 -22.62
CA LYS A 102 -3.30 -21.48 -22.73
C LYS A 102 -2.96 -20.62 -21.52
N VAL A 103 -2.95 -19.31 -21.75
CA VAL A 103 -2.89 -18.33 -20.67
C VAL A 103 -4.21 -18.41 -19.90
N VAL A 104 -4.12 -18.75 -18.62
CA VAL A 104 -5.27 -18.83 -17.73
C VAL A 104 -5.41 -17.60 -16.85
N GLU A 105 -4.28 -16.94 -16.55
CA GLU A 105 -4.27 -15.79 -15.66
C GLU A 105 -3.07 -14.88 -15.94
N ILE A 106 -3.26 -13.58 -15.76
CA ILE A 106 -2.21 -12.58 -15.73
C ILE A 106 -2.22 -11.95 -14.34
N ILE A 107 -1.14 -12.17 -13.59
CA ILE A 107 -1.01 -11.65 -12.23
C ILE A 107 -0.07 -10.44 -12.27
N THR A 108 -0.58 -9.28 -11.88
CA THR A 108 0.20 -8.04 -11.80
C THR A 108 0.28 -7.54 -10.36
N PRO A 109 1.21 -6.65 -10.01
CA PRO A 109 1.30 -6.11 -8.66
C PRO A 109 0.00 -5.49 -8.14
N GLY A 110 -0.79 -4.84 -9.03
CA GLY A 110 -2.05 -4.16 -8.67
C GLY A 110 -3.30 -5.06 -8.76
N THR A 111 -3.21 -6.21 -9.44
CA THR A 111 -4.38 -7.12 -9.63
C THR A 111 -4.28 -8.41 -8.82
N ALA A 112 -3.24 -8.55 -7.99
CA ALA A 112 -3.06 -9.72 -7.13
C ALA A 112 -4.18 -9.84 -6.08
N VAL A 113 -4.78 -11.04 -5.95
CA VAL A 113 -5.92 -11.30 -5.05
C VAL A 113 -5.66 -12.40 -4.01
N GLU A 114 -4.67 -13.26 -4.26
CA GLU A 114 -4.32 -14.33 -3.33
C GLU A 114 -3.68 -13.77 -2.06
N ALA A 115 -4.06 -14.30 -0.90
CA ALA A 115 -3.59 -13.80 0.40
C ALA A 115 -2.07 -13.85 0.55
N GLU A 116 -1.41 -14.84 -0.06
CA GLU A 116 0.04 -15.04 -0.04
C GLU A 116 0.81 -13.94 -0.80
N TYR A 117 0.14 -13.23 -1.71
CA TYR A 117 0.73 -12.14 -2.50
C TYR A 117 0.60 -10.78 -1.83
N LEU A 118 -0.30 -10.66 -0.85
CA LEU A 118 -0.75 -9.42 -0.25
C LEU A 118 -0.11 -9.18 1.12
N ASP A 119 0.01 -7.91 1.48
CA ASP A 119 0.26 -7.47 2.85
C ASP A 119 -1.11 -7.29 3.53
N GLY A 120 -1.33 -7.95 4.68
CA GLY A 120 -2.60 -7.88 5.39
C GLY A 120 -2.99 -6.45 5.80
N GLY A 121 -2.02 -5.70 6.33
CA GLY A 121 -2.23 -4.34 6.85
C GLY A 121 -2.12 -3.22 5.80
N ARG A 122 -2.02 -3.54 4.50
CA ARG A 122 -1.91 -2.56 3.43
C ARG A 122 -2.91 -2.84 2.31
N ALA A 123 -3.47 -1.76 1.75
CA ALA A 123 -4.25 -1.84 0.53
C ALA A 123 -3.35 -2.17 -0.68
N ASN A 124 -3.92 -2.84 -1.68
CA ASN A 124 -3.22 -3.21 -2.91
C ASN A 124 -3.77 -2.42 -4.10
N TYR A 125 -3.47 -1.13 -4.12
CA TYR A 125 -4.04 -0.25 -5.14
C TYR A 125 -3.40 -0.42 -6.51
N LEU A 126 -4.26 -0.53 -7.52
CA LEU A 126 -4.02 -0.29 -8.93
C LEU A 126 -4.49 1.12 -9.25
N ALA A 127 -3.68 1.94 -9.93
CA ALA A 127 -4.02 3.32 -10.22
C ALA A 127 -3.90 3.64 -11.72
N ALA A 128 -4.62 4.68 -12.17
CA ALA A 128 -4.50 5.24 -13.51
C ALA A 128 -4.56 6.76 -13.47
N LEU A 129 -3.74 7.41 -14.32
CA LEU A 129 -3.74 8.85 -14.55
C LEU A 129 -3.93 9.12 -16.03
N CYS A 130 -4.76 10.08 -16.37
CA CYS A 130 -4.87 10.58 -17.75
C CYS A 130 -5.22 12.08 -17.78
N VAL A 131 -5.13 12.70 -18.96
CA VAL A 131 -5.54 14.10 -19.18
C VAL A 131 -6.71 14.13 -20.14
N VAL A 132 -7.81 14.74 -19.72
CA VAL A 132 -9.07 14.82 -20.49
C VAL A 132 -9.56 16.26 -20.52
N LYS A 133 -9.76 16.84 -21.70
CA LYS A 133 -10.31 18.21 -21.88
C LYS A 133 -9.63 19.27 -21.00
N GLY A 134 -8.30 19.22 -20.82
CA GLY A 134 -7.54 20.20 -20.03
C GLY A 134 -7.58 19.98 -18.51
N LYS A 135 -8.15 18.85 -18.05
CA LYS A 135 -8.08 18.38 -16.66
C LYS A 135 -7.29 17.07 -16.58
N ALA A 136 -6.47 16.93 -15.57
CA ALA A 136 -5.87 15.65 -15.21
C ALA A 136 -6.81 14.92 -14.23
N ALA A 137 -7.00 13.63 -14.45
CA ALA A 137 -7.84 12.77 -13.63
C ALA A 137 -7.07 11.55 -13.17
N PHE A 138 -7.21 11.20 -11.90
CA PHE A 138 -6.56 10.10 -11.24
C PHE A 138 -7.61 9.21 -10.58
N ALA A 139 -7.49 7.90 -10.79
CA ALA A 139 -8.34 6.90 -10.14
C ALA A 139 -7.47 5.78 -9.59
N PHE A 140 -7.91 5.17 -8.50
CA PHE A 140 -7.26 4.00 -7.92
C PHE A 140 -8.28 3.05 -7.31
N ILE A 141 -7.97 1.76 -7.39
CA ILE A 141 -8.84 0.67 -6.94
C ILE A 141 -8.04 -0.43 -6.26
N ASP A 142 -8.54 -0.95 -5.15
CA ASP A 142 -8.13 -2.23 -4.59
C ASP A 142 -9.23 -3.26 -4.87
N VAL A 143 -8.96 -4.16 -5.82
CA VAL A 143 -9.91 -5.19 -6.23
C VAL A 143 -10.23 -6.18 -5.12
N THR A 144 -9.37 -6.32 -4.12
CA THR A 144 -9.58 -7.27 -3.02
C THR A 144 -10.55 -6.76 -1.96
N THR A 145 -10.69 -5.42 -1.85
CA THR A 145 -11.50 -4.74 -0.84
C THR A 145 -12.64 -3.92 -1.45
N SER A 146 -12.77 -3.87 -2.77
CA SER A 146 -13.70 -3.00 -3.51
C SER A 146 -13.51 -1.48 -3.28
N SER A 147 -12.44 -1.07 -2.61
CA SER A 147 -12.13 0.34 -2.42
C SER A 147 -11.77 0.99 -3.74
N PHE A 148 -12.65 1.86 -4.25
CA PHE A 148 -12.52 2.51 -5.54
C PHE A 148 -12.72 4.02 -5.39
N SER A 149 -11.74 4.81 -5.78
CA SER A 149 -11.78 6.27 -5.63
C SER A 149 -11.22 6.98 -6.85
N ALA A 150 -11.71 8.20 -7.11
CA ALA A 150 -11.18 9.04 -8.17
C ALA A 150 -11.27 10.53 -7.82
N THR A 151 -10.40 11.32 -8.44
CA THR A 151 -10.32 12.77 -8.29
C THR A 151 -9.80 13.41 -9.57
N SER A 152 -10.00 14.73 -9.75
CA SER A 152 -9.47 15.49 -10.88
C SER A 152 -9.07 16.90 -10.49
N TRP A 153 -8.19 17.47 -11.28
CA TRP A 153 -7.69 18.85 -11.14
C TRP A 153 -7.30 19.46 -12.49
N PRO A 154 -7.10 20.80 -12.60
CA PRO A 154 -6.60 21.43 -13.82
C PRO A 154 -5.26 20.84 -14.27
N ALA A 155 -5.09 20.57 -15.56
CA ALA A 155 -3.86 19.97 -16.11
C ALA A 155 -2.59 20.80 -15.81
N ALA A 156 -2.72 22.12 -15.65
CA ALA A 156 -1.61 22.97 -15.24
C ALA A 156 -1.03 22.65 -13.85
N LYS A 157 -1.82 22.00 -12.98
CA LYS A 157 -1.39 21.54 -11.65
C LYS A 157 -1.16 20.01 -11.59
N MET A 158 -1.01 19.38 -12.75
CA MET A 158 -0.92 17.92 -12.82
C MET A 158 0.27 17.35 -12.03
N ALA A 159 1.45 17.87 -12.23
CA ALA A 159 2.64 17.35 -11.55
C ALA A 159 2.54 17.45 -10.02
N GLU A 160 2.13 18.61 -9.51
CA GLU A 160 1.97 18.84 -8.08
C GLU A 160 0.95 17.88 -7.46
N ASN A 161 -0.27 17.82 -8.03
CA ASN A 161 -1.34 17.02 -7.44
C ASN A 161 -1.14 15.52 -7.68
N PHE A 162 -0.56 15.13 -8.81
CA PHE A 162 -0.24 13.73 -9.05
C PHE A 162 0.76 13.19 -8.03
N GLY A 163 1.82 13.94 -7.72
CA GLY A 163 2.77 13.57 -6.67
C GLY A 163 2.10 13.37 -5.31
N LYS A 164 1.19 14.31 -4.93
CA LYS A 164 0.40 14.19 -3.69
C LYS A 164 -0.46 12.93 -3.67
N GLU A 165 -1.22 12.68 -4.74
CA GLU A 165 -2.14 11.54 -4.81
C GLU A 165 -1.41 10.20 -4.92
N LEU A 166 -0.32 10.13 -5.66
CA LEU A 166 0.52 8.95 -5.75
C LEU A 166 1.04 8.52 -4.38
N ASN A 167 1.53 9.49 -3.60
CA ASN A 167 1.99 9.23 -2.23
C ASN A 167 0.85 8.90 -1.27
N ARG A 168 -0.32 9.46 -1.47
CA ARG A 168 -1.52 9.24 -0.66
C ARG A 168 -2.10 7.85 -0.89
N ALA A 169 -2.30 7.45 -2.14
CA ALA A 169 -2.80 6.13 -2.50
C ALA A 169 -1.73 5.04 -2.34
N SER A 170 -0.47 5.37 -2.54
CA SER A 170 0.65 4.42 -2.52
C SER A 170 0.41 3.16 -3.37
N PRO A 171 0.05 3.30 -4.68
CA PRO A 171 -0.33 2.17 -5.51
C PRO A 171 0.88 1.26 -5.78
N ARG A 172 0.60 -0.02 -6.04
CA ARG A 172 1.58 -1.00 -6.47
C ARG A 172 1.80 -0.98 -7.98
N GLU A 173 0.80 -0.52 -8.70
CA GLU A 173 0.82 -0.47 -10.16
C GLU A 173 0.12 0.80 -10.66
N LEU A 174 0.71 1.43 -11.68
CA LEU A 174 0.22 2.65 -12.31
C LEU A 174 0.09 2.46 -13.82
N LEU A 175 -1.07 2.80 -14.36
CA LEU A 175 -1.39 2.73 -15.76
C LEU A 175 -1.46 4.15 -16.34
N LEU A 176 -0.71 4.40 -17.41
CA LEU A 176 -0.59 5.71 -18.05
C LEU A 176 -0.87 5.62 -19.55
N PRO A 177 -1.45 6.67 -20.18
CA PRO A 177 -1.50 6.78 -21.62
C PRO A 177 -0.09 7.00 -22.20
N ALA A 178 0.14 6.52 -23.41
CA ALA A 178 1.44 6.62 -24.09
C ALA A 178 1.92 8.07 -24.26
N SER A 179 1.02 9.01 -24.39
CA SER A 179 1.32 10.46 -24.46
C SER A 179 2.06 10.99 -23.22
N LEU A 180 1.85 10.39 -22.04
CA LEU A 180 2.54 10.81 -20.80
C LEU A 180 3.93 10.17 -20.64
N LYS A 181 4.33 9.24 -21.50
CA LYS A 181 5.63 8.57 -21.42
C LYS A 181 6.82 9.54 -21.49
N ASN A 182 6.71 10.60 -22.29
CA ASN A 182 7.78 11.57 -22.48
C ASN A 182 7.59 12.87 -21.66
N ASN A 183 6.63 12.89 -20.74
CA ASN A 183 6.42 14.02 -19.85
C ASN A 183 7.46 13.98 -18.72
N SER A 184 8.39 14.97 -18.70
CA SER A 184 9.51 15.04 -17.77
C SER A 184 9.06 15.02 -16.30
N ASP A 185 8.00 15.77 -15.99
CA ASP A 185 7.52 15.95 -14.61
C ASP A 185 6.93 14.63 -14.08
N ILE A 186 6.10 13.98 -14.90
CA ILE A 186 5.53 12.67 -14.55
C ILE A 186 6.62 11.62 -14.39
N GLN A 187 7.62 11.60 -15.30
CA GLN A 187 8.74 10.66 -15.21
C GLN A 187 9.57 10.87 -13.94
N SER A 188 9.82 12.12 -13.58
CA SER A 188 10.58 12.45 -12.35
C SER A 188 9.85 11.96 -11.09
N ILE A 189 8.53 12.16 -10.99
CA ILE A 189 7.69 11.72 -9.88
C ILE A 189 7.68 10.19 -9.78
N VAL A 190 7.44 9.50 -10.90
CA VAL A 190 7.40 8.05 -10.97
C VAL A 190 8.75 7.43 -10.59
N THR A 191 9.85 7.98 -11.09
CA THR A 191 11.20 7.51 -10.79
C THR A 191 11.55 7.71 -9.32
N ALA A 192 11.13 8.83 -8.73
CA ALA A 192 11.32 9.11 -7.31
C ALA A 192 10.59 8.10 -6.40
N TYR A 193 9.46 7.57 -6.85
CA TYR A 193 8.66 6.60 -6.07
C TYR A 193 9.30 5.20 -5.97
N GLY A 194 10.17 4.82 -6.88
CA GLY A 194 11.11 3.68 -6.82
C GLY A 194 10.50 2.27 -6.98
N SER A 195 9.45 1.91 -6.26
CA SER A 195 8.88 0.55 -6.22
C SER A 195 7.58 0.36 -7.03
N LEU A 196 7.21 1.35 -7.85
CA LEU A 196 5.98 1.37 -8.61
C LEU A 196 6.14 0.62 -9.94
N SER A 197 5.24 -0.32 -10.21
CA SER A 197 5.14 -0.95 -11.54
C SER A 197 4.36 -0.03 -12.47
N VAL A 198 5.01 0.49 -13.51
CA VAL A 198 4.38 1.43 -14.46
C VAL A 198 4.18 0.79 -15.82
N SER A 199 3.00 0.98 -16.40
CA SER A 199 2.67 0.49 -17.73
C SER A 199 2.02 1.56 -18.58
N TYR A 200 2.39 1.59 -19.87
CA TYR A 200 1.89 2.56 -20.83
C TYR A 200 0.97 1.89 -21.84
N TYR A 201 -0.18 2.50 -22.06
CA TYR A 201 -1.23 2.02 -22.96
C TYR A 201 -1.52 3.05 -24.06
N PRO A 202 -2.03 2.64 -25.20
CA PRO A 202 -2.45 3.56 -26.26
C PRO A 202 -3.47 4.58 -25.75
N ASP A 203 -3.36 5.84 -26.21
CA ASP A 203 -4.26 6.92 -25.75
C ASP A 203 -5.73 6.65 -26.08
N TRP A 204 -6.03 5.89 -27.13
CA TRP A 204 -7.42 5.54 -27.49
C TRP A 204 -8.08 4.56 -26.51
N ASP A 205 -7.32 3.87 -25.66
CA ASP A 205 -7.87 3.02 -24.59
C ASP A 205 -8.49 3.87 -23.46
N PHE A 206 -8.02 5.13 -23.30
CA PHE A 206 -8.55 6.11 -22.36
C PHE A 206 -9.73 6.88 -22.98
N ASN A 207 -10.83 6.20 -23.24
CA ASN A 207 -12.01 6.72 -23.93
C ASN A 207 -13.19 6.98 -23.00
N ALA A 208 -13.75 8.21 -23.02
CA ALA A 208 -14.81 8.62 -22.11
C ALA A 208 -16.13 7.84 -22.33
N GLU A 209 -16.52 7.60 -23.58
CA GLU A 209 -17.78 6.88 -23.90
C GLU A 209 -17.70 5.41 -23.47
N LEU A 210 -16.56 4.75 -23.77
CA LEU A 210 -16.35 3.37 -23.34
C LEU A 210 -16.29 3.25 -21.81
N SER A 211 -15.62 4.21 -21.15
CA SER A 211 -15.54 4.28 -19.70
C SER A 211 -16.89 4.50 -19.04
N PHE A 212 -17.72 5.40 -19.57
CA PHE A 212 -19.07 5.61 -19.08
C PHE A 212 -19.91 4.35 -19.20
N LYS A 213 -19.90 3.70 -20.38
CA LYS A 213 -20.60 2.44 -20.61
C LYS A 213 -20.11 1.32 -19.69
N LYS A 214 -18.80 1.27 -19.43
CA LYS A 214 -18.19 0.29 -18.52
C LYS A 214 -18.66 0.49 -17.09
N LEU A 215 -18.61 1.71 -16.57
CA LEU A 215 -19.03 2.04 -15.20
C LEU A 215 -20.54 1.86 -15.01
N THR A 216 -21.39 2.30 -15.96
CA THR A 216 -22.84 2.08 -15.87
C THR A 216 -23.18 0.60 -15.90
N GLY A 217 -22.52 -0.18 -16.74
CA GLY A 217 -22.69 -1.64 -16.79
C GLY A 217 -22.24 -2.31 -15.48
N GLN A 218 -21.10 -1.92 -14.93
CA GLN A 218 -20.56 -2.44 -13.68
C GLN A 218 -21.47 -2.14 -12.48
N PHE A 219 -21.94 -0.91 -12.36
CA PHE A 219 -22.79 -0.47 -11.24
C PHE A 219 -24.29 -0.75 -11.49
N LYS A 220 -24.63 -1.34 -12.63
CA LYS A 220 -26.01 -1.68 -13.02
C LYS A 220 -26.97 -0.49 -12.91
N THR A 221 -26.54 0.66 -13.41
CA THR A 221 -27.27 1.93 -13.32
C THR A 221 -27.39 2.58 -14.71
N ALA A 222 -28.44 3.36 -14.92
CA ALA A 222 -28.63 4.09 -16.17
C ALA A 222 -27.76 5.37 -16.27
N ASN A 223 -27.34 5.92 -15.13
CA ASN A 223 -26.46 7.08 -15.05
C ASN A 223 -25.59 7.00 -13.78
N LEU A 224 -24.59 7.87 -13.69
CA LEU A 224 -23.61 7.86 -12.60
C LEU A 224 -23.78 9.03 -11.62
N LYS A 225 -24.88 9.79 -11.68
CA LYS A 225 -25.11 10.97 -10.83
C LYS A 225 -25.13 10.65 -9.34
N ALA A 226 -25.63 9.47 -8.96
CA ALA A 226 -25.63 9.01 -7.56
C ALA A 226 -24.22 8.83 -6.99
N PHE A 227 -23.21 8.67 -7.85
CA PHE A 227 -21.80 8.55 -7.50
C PHE A 227 -21.02 9.88 -7.66
N GLY A 228 -21.72 11.00 -7.97
CA GLY A 228 -21.10 12.30 -8.19
C GLY A 228 -20.40 12.46 -9.55
N LEU A 229 -20.76 11.62 -10.54
CA LEU A 229 -20.20 11.64 -11.89
C LEU A 229 -21.26 12.02 -12.93
N GLU A 230 -20.88 12.88 -13.85
CA GLU A 230 -21.63 13.22 -15.05
C GLU A 230 -20.91 12.65 -16.30
N GLU A 231 -21.57 12.58 -17.45
CA GLU A 231 -20.98 12.03 -18.68
C GLU A 231 -19.68 12.75 -19.13
N GLU A 232 -19.52 14.01 -18.71
CA GLU A 232 -18.34 14.81 -19.04
C GLU A 232 -17.28 14.83 -17.93
N SER A 233 -17.51 14.18 -16.81
CA SER A 233 -16.58 14.14 -15.68
C SER A 233 -15.26 13.49 -16.10
N PRO A 234 -14.12 14.14 -15.91
CA PRO A 234 -12.82 13.62 -16.34
C PRO A 234 -12.43 12.35 -15.58
N GLU A 235 -12.91 12.15 -14.35
CA GLU A 235 -12.67 11.00 -13.48
C GLU A 235 -13.22 9.69 -14.09
N LEU A 236 -14.20 9.77 -14.98
CA LEU A 236 -14.77 8.62 -15.69
C LEU A 236 -13.70 7.85 -16.45
N VAL A 237 -12.78 8.56 -17.10
CA VAL A 237 -11.84 7.93 -18.03
C VAL A 237 -10.86 7.01 -17.32
N PRO A 238 -10.08 7.44 -16.32
CA PRO A 238 -9.18 6.53 -15.63
C PRO A 238 -9.95 5.46 -14.85
N ALA A 239 -11.13 5.78 -14.29
CA ALA A 239 -11.94 4.82 -13.57
C ALA A 239 -12.46 3.68 -14.46
N GLY A 240 -13.02 4.01 -15.64
CA GLY A 240 -13.49 3.00 -16.58
C GLY A 240 -12.36 2.16 -17.16
N PHE A 241 -11.21 2.79 -17.42
CA PHE A 241 -10.02 2.08 -17.89
C PHE A 241 -9.51 1.06 -16.85
N LEU A 242 -9.50 1.42 -15.56
CA LEU A 242 -9.12 0.49 -14.49
C LEU A 242 -10.01 -0.74 -14.45
N LEU A 243 -11.34 -0.58 -14.60
CA LEU A 243 -12.27 -1.73 -14.63
C LEU A 243 -12.04 -2.62 -15.85
N ASP A 244 -11.79 -2.03 -17.02
CA ASP A 244 -11.51 -2.79 -18.24
C ASP A 244 -10.19 -3.57 -18.12
N TYR A 245 -9.16 -2.94 -17.55
CA TYR A 245 -7.88 -3.59 -17.28
C TYR A 245 -8.01 -4.74 -16.30
N LEU A 246 -8.76 -4.54 -15.20
CA LEU A 246 -9.00 -5.59 -14.20
C LEU A 246 -9.69 -6.81 -14.81
N GLU A 247 -10.76 -6.62 -15.59
CA GLU A 247 -11.45 -7.74 -16.23
C GLU A 247 -10.55 -8.51 -17.21
N LYS A 248 -9.74 -7.79 -17.99
CA LYS A 248 -8.79 -8.41 -18.96
C LYS A 248 -7.68 -9.18 -18.26
N THR A 249 -7.19 -8.71 -17.13
CA THR A 249 -6.05 -9.34 -16.42
C THR A 249 -6.49 -10.48 -15.52
N THR A 250 -7.58 -10.31 -14.77
CA THR A 250 -8.09 -11.35 -13.87
C THR A 250 -8.88 -12.44 -14.59
N ASN A 251 -9.31 -12.15 -15.81
CA ASN A 251 -10.24 -13.00 -16.61
C ASN A 251 -11.49 -13.42 -15.79
N ALA A 252 -11.92 -12.57 -14.87
CA ALA A 252 -13.04 -12.77 -13.97
C ALA A 252 -13.92 -11.52 -13.86
N SER A 253 -15.21 -11.71 -13.58
CA SER A 253 -16.06 -10.58 -13.22
C SER A 253 -15.73 -10.08 -11.82
N ILE A 254 -15.95 -8.80 -11.56
CA ILE A 254 -15.66 -8.14 -10.27
C ILE A 254 -16.94 -7.53 -9.66
N PRO A 255 -17.99 -8.31 -9.42
CA PRO A 255 -19.33 -7.81 -9.05
C PRO A 255 -19.37 -7.09 -7.70
N HIS A 256 -18.37 -7.27 -6.85
CA HIS A 256 -18.23 -6.59 -5.56
C HIS A 256 -17.85 -5.12 -5.71
N VAL A 257 -17.24 -4.72 -6.81
CA VAL A 257 -16.94 -3.31 -7.11
C VAL A 257 -18.22 -2.67 -7.64
N ASN A 258 -19.05 -2.15 -6.75
CA ASN A 258 -20.39 -1.62 -7.04
C ASN A 258 -20.55 -0.12 -6.79
N SER A 259 -19.47 0.55 -6.36
CA SER A 259 -19.46 1.98 -6.09
C SER A 259 -18.09 2.59 -6.37
N ILE A 260 -18.07 3.90 -6.59
CA ILE A 260 -16.86 4.71 -6.68
C ILE A 260 -17.04 5.96 -5.82
N ARG A 261 -16.02 6.36 -5.11
CA ARG A 261 -15.98 7.58 -4.33
C ARG A 261 -15.24 8.66 -5.11
N ILE A 262 -15.96 9.75 -5.43
CA ILE A 262 -15.34 10.97 -5.96
C ILE A 262 -15.04 11.88 -4.78
N TYR A 263 -13.80 12.35 -4.66
CA TYR A 263 -13.37 13.23 -3.60
C TYR A 263 -12.62 14.45 -4.14
N SER A 264 -12.63 15.51 -3.37
CA SER A 264 -11.89 16.75 -3.66
C SER A 264 -10.88 17.03 -2.54
N ASP A 265 -9.91 17.87 -2.85
CA ASP A 265 -8.86 18.30 -1.90
C ASP A 265 -9.43 18.91 -0.60
N ASN A 266 -10.66 19.45 -0.64
CA ASN A 266 -11.26 20.11 0.53
C ASN A 266 -11.86 19.15 1.58
N GLU A 267 -11.92 17.85 1.30
CA GLU A 267 -12.52 16.88 2.25
C GLU A 267 -11.55 16.40 3.31
N PHE A 268 -10.25 16.51 3.04
CA PHE A 268 -9.20 16.01 3.90
C PHE A 268 -8.11 17.05 4.12
N LEU A 269 -7.44 16.95 5.26
CA LEU A 269 -6.22 17.70 5.52
C LEU A 269 -5.15 17.32 4.48
N ILE A 270 -4.58 18.34 3.83
CA ILE A 270 -3.58 18.16 2.79
C ILE A 270 -2.19 18.22 3.39
N MET A 271 -1.36 17.26 3.03
CA MET A 271 0.08 17.26 3.31
C MET A 271 0.82 16.95 2.00
N ASP A 272 1.87 17.71 1.70
CA ASP A 272 2.74 17.39 0.59
C ASP A 272 3.66 16.19 0.92
N GLU A 273 4.39 15.72 -0.08
CA GLU A 273 5.28 14.54 0.07
C GLU A 273 6.38 14.79 1.11
N SER A 274 6.99 15.98 1.06
CA SER A 274 8.04 16.40 2.00
C SER A 274 7.52 16.37 3.44
N SER A 275 6.35 16.96 3.69
CA SER A 275 5.72 16.97 5.01
C SER A 275 5.42 15.58 5.56
N ARG A 276 4.83 14.68 4.74
CA ARG A 276 4.57 13.30 5.18
C ARG A 276 5.83 12.54 5.52
N ARG A 277 6.87 12.70 4.69
CA ARG A 277 8.16 12.06 4.89
C ARG A 277 8.84 12.60 6.15
N ASN A 278 8.86 13.92 6.33
CA ASN A 278 9.49 14.56 7.48
C ASN A 278 8.78 14.27 8.80
N LEU A 279 7.46 14.03 8.77
CA LEU A 279 6.66 13.65 9.95
C LEU A 279 6.69 12.13 10.23
N GLU A 280 7.25 11.31 9.33
CA GLU A 280 7.36 9.86 9.48
C GLU A 280 6.04 9.20 9.94
N ILE A 281 4.95 9.49 9.21
CA ILE A 281 3.61 9.09 9.63
C ILE A 281 3.43 7.57 9.57
N VAL A 282 3.73 6.96 8.41
CA VAL A 282 3.49 5.53 8.14
C VAL A 282 4.73 4.76 7.66
N SER A 283 5.83 5.47 7.43
CA SER A 283 7.12 4.89 7.06
C SER A 283 8.26 5.79 7.53
N ASN A 284 9.34 5.20 8.06
CA ASN A 284 10.52 5.94 8.47
C ASN A 284 11.43 6.28 7.27
N MET A 285 12.22 7.34 7.41
CA MET A 285 13.10 7.81 6.34
C MET A 285 14.36 6.94 6.14
N ARG A 286 14.75 6.14 7.14
CA ARG A 286 15.99 5.36 7.10
C ARG A 286 15.85 4.07 6.30
N GLU A 287 14.81 3.29 6.59
CA GLU A 287 14.64 1.92 6.08
C GLU A 287 13.30 1.73 5.35
N GLY A 288 12.43 2.75 5.35
CA GLY A 288 11.08 2.67 4.80
C GLY A 288 10.14 1.77 5.61
N GLY A 289 10.58 1.31 6.80
CA GLY A 289 9.82 0.48 7.71
C GLY A 289 8.79 1.25 8.55
N ILE A 290 8.05 0.51 9.38
CA ILE A 290 7.04 1.08 10.29
C ILE A 290 7.66 1.56 11.62
N GLN A 291 8.81 1.01 12.01
CA GLN A 291 9.49 1.40 13.25
C GLN A 291 9.80 2.89 13.29
N TYR A 292 9.67 3.50 14.47
CA TYR A 292 9.85 4.94 14.68
C TYR A 292 8.89 5.84 13.89
N THR A 293 7.69 5.34 13.58
CA THR A 293 6.64 6.12 12.90
C THR A 293 5.47 6.43 13.83
N LEU A 294 4.60 7.37 13.43
CA LEU A 294 3.35 7.63 14.15
C LEU A 294 2.45 6.39 14.13
N LEU A 295 2.41 5.66 13.00
CA LEU A 295 1.61 4.42 12.89
C LEU A 295 2.02 3.39 13.94
N GLU A 296 3.32 3.19 14.21
CA GLU A 296 3.78 2.28 15.26
C GLU A 296 3.19 2.61 16.63
N CYS A 297 3.04 3.91 16.95
CA CYS A 297 2.54 4.36 18.23
C CYS A 297 1.05 4.14 18.44
N VAL A 298 0.28 3.99 17.36
CA VAL A 298 -1.18 3.92 17.42
C VAL A 298 -1.77 2.63 16.89
N ASP A 299 -0.99 1.76 16.24
CA ASP A 299 -1.50 0.50 15.66
C ASP A 299 -1.50 -0.64 16.68
N PHE A 300 -2.59 -0.73 17.41
CA PHE A 300 -2.95 -1.85 18.30
C PHE A 300 -4.07 -2.70 17.71
N THR A 301 -4.36 -2.56 16.43
CA THR A 301 -5.44 -3.29 15.74
C THR A 301 -5.27 -4.79 15.83
N LYS A 302 -6.37 -5.52 15.78
CA LYS A 302 -6.42 -6.99 15.84
C LYS A 302 -6.82 -7.62 14.52
N THR A 303 -7.39 -6.83 13.61
CA THR A 303 -7.83 -7.29 12.29
C THR A 303 -7.04 -6.60 11.17
N ALA A 304 -6.85 -7.30 10.07
CA ALA A 304 -6.19 -6.72 8.90
C ALA A 304 -6.98 -5.53 8.32
N MET A 305 -8.33 -5.61 8.37
CA MET A 305 -9.23 -4.52 7.95
C MET A 305 -9.03 -3.28 8.82
N GLY A 306 -8.97 -3.44 10.14
CA GLY A 306 -8.71 -2.35 11.08
C GLY A 306 -7.36 -1.68 10.84
N SER A 307 -6.30 -2.46 10.62
CA SER A 307 -4.96 -1.93 10.32
C SER A 307 -4.95 -1.13 9.00
N ARG A 308 -5.61 -1.62 7.94
CA ARG A 308 -5.77 -0.86 6.69
C ARG A 308 -6.51 0.45 6.89
N LEU A 309 -7.62 0.41 7.63
CA LEU A 309 -8.42 1.60 7.90
C LEU A 309 -7.68 2.62 8.77
N LEU A 310 -7.01 2.17 9.83
CA LEU A 310 -6.22 3.03 10.71
C LEU A 310 -5.11 3.75 9.92
N ARG A 311 -4.39 3.02 9.07
CA ARG A 311 -3.40 3.59 8.18
C ARG A 311 -4.01 4.63 7.23
N ASN A 312 -5.19 4.34 6.69
CA ASN A 312 -5.93 5.25 5.83
C ASN A 312 -6.35 6.53 6.60
N TRP A 313 -6.81 6.42 7.84
CA TRP A 313 -7.16 7.57 8.66
C TRP A 313 -5.98 8.50 8.90
N LEU A 314 -4.78 7.97 9.12
CA LEU A 314 -3.56 8.78 9.28
C LEU A 314 -3.14 9.48 7.97
N LEU A 315 -3.39 8.86 6.82
CA LEU A 315 -3.06 9.43 5.50
C LEU A 315 -4.12 10.41 4.99
N PHE A 316 -5.37 10.29 5.48
CA PHE A 316 -6.53 11.09 5.10
C PHE A 316 -7.22 11.68 6.34
N PRO A 317 -6.56 12.57 7.13
CA PRO A 317 -7.17 13.19 8.28
C PRO A 317 -8.36 14.06 7.86
N LEU A 318 -9.39 14.13 8.69
CA LEU A 318 -10.65 14.78 8.39
C LEU A 318 -10.57 16.31 8.53
N THR A 319 -11.42 17.01 7.76
CA THR A 319 -11.62 18.46 7.89
C THR A 319 -13.05 18.82 8.32
N LYS A 320 -13.95 17.84 8.44
CA LYS A 320 -15.33 18.04 8.88
C LYS A 320 -15.46 17.76 10.37
N LEU A 321 -15.77 18.80 11.16
CA LEU A 321 -15.87 18.73 12.63
C LEU A 321 -16.70 17.54 13.11
N ARG A 322 -17.94 17.40 12.60
CA ARG A 322 -18.85 16.34 13.02
C ARG A 322 -18.24 14.94 12.86
N GLN A 323 -17.54 14.69 11.76
CA GLN A 323 -16.93 13.37 11.53
C GLN A 323 -15.78 13.09 12.50
N ILE A 324 -15.04 14.14 12.89
CA ILE A 324 -13.98 14.04 13.90
C ILE A 324 -14.60 13.71 15.27
N GLU A 325 -15.64 14.43 15.66
CA GLU A 325 -16.36 14.23 16.93
C GLU A 325 -17.02 12.85 17.02
N ASP A 326 -17.60 12.35 15.91
CA ASP A 326 -18.18 11.01 15.84
C ASP A 326 -17.10 9.94 16.14
N ARG A 327 -15.91 10.04 15.56
CA ARG A 327 -14.78 9.14 15.85
C ARG A 327 -14.29 9.27 17.29
N GLN A 328 -14.10 10.51 17.78
CA GLN A 328 -13.70 10.75 19.16
C GLN A 328 -14.70 10.14 20.17
N THR A 329 -15.98 10.18 19.85
CA THR A 329 -17.02 9.60 20.71
C THR A 329 -16.94 8.08 20.77
N GLN A 330 -16.64 7.43 19.66
CA GLN A 330 -16.36 5.99 19.63
C GLN A 330 -15.10 5.63 20.45
N VAL A 331 -14.03 6.40 20.29
CA VAL A 331 -12.79 6.22 21.07
C VAL A 331 -13.06 6.42 22.57
N ALA A 332 -13.83 7.46 22.94
CA ALA A 332 -14.20 7.74 24.33
C ALA A 332 -14.92 6.56 25.00
N SER A 333 -15.84 5.90 24.29
CA SER A 333 -16.57 4.73 24.81
C SER A 333 -15.62 3.60 25.27
N PHE A 334 -14.49 3.42 24.60
CA PHE A 334 -13.47 2.44 24.96
C PHE A 334 -12.50 2.95 26.03
N VAL A 335 -12.11 4.23 26.00
CA VAL A 335 -11.22 4.82 27.02
C VAL A 335 -11.88 4.82 28.38
N GLU A 336 -13.17 5.15 28.48
CA GLU A 336 -13.96 5.18 29.71
C GLU A 336 -14.22 3.78 30.27
N ASN A 337 -14.22 2.74 29.39
CA ASN A 337 -14.49 1.37 29.79
C ASN A 337 -13.40 0.40 29.33
N ARG A 338 -12.35 0.26 30.14
CA ARG A 338 -11.20 -0.62 29.84
C ARG A 338 -11.59 -2.10 29.72
N GLN A 339 -12.57 -2.56 30.50
CA GLN A 339 -13.01 -3.96 30.41
C GLN A 339 -13.69 -4.24 29.07
N LEU A 340 -14.45 -3.28 28.56
CA LEU A 340 -15.04 -3.34 27.23
C LEU A 340 -13.95 -3.39 26.17
N LEU A 341 -12.94 -2.53 26.24
CA LEU A 341 -11.80 -2.50 25.32
C LEU A 341 -11.07 -3.84 25.27
N ASP A 342 -10.70 -4.40 26.42
CA ASP A 342 -9.97 -5.67 26.49
C ASP A 342 -10.79 -6.82 25.93
N LYS A 343 -12.11 -6.85 26.21
CA LYS A 343 -13.03 -7.85 25.68
C LYS A 343 -13.13 -7.73 24.15
N VAL A 344 -13.39 -6.53 23.63
CA VAL A 344 -13.50 -6.29 22.18
C VAL A 344 -12.21 -6.70 21.46
N LYS A 345 -11.05 -6.31 21.98
CA LYS A 345 -9.75 -6.66 21.39
C LYS A 345 -9.49 -8.17 21.37
N THR A 346 -9.89 -8.86 22.44
CA THR A 346 -9.77 -10.33 22.51
C THR A 346 -10.65 -10.99 21.48
N ASP A 347 -11.91 -10.59 21.37
CA ASP A 347 -12.88 -11.18 20.47
C ASP A 347 -12.56 -10.83 19.00
N LEU A 348 -12.11 -9.59 18.70
CA LEU A 348 -11.65 -9.18 17.37
C LEU A 348 -10.46 -10.01 16.87
N SER A 349 -9.60 -10.51 17.76
CA SER A 349 -8.45 -11.33 17.36
C SER A 349 -8.85 -12.67 16.71
N SER A 350 -10.10 -13.10 16.88
CA SER A 350 -10.66 -14.31 16.24
C SER A 350 -11.28 -14.03 14.86
N ILE A 351 -11.44 -12.75 14.50
CA ILE A 351 -12.06 -12.36 13.23
C ILE A 351 -10.99 -12.30 12.13
N LEU A 352 -11.23 -13.04 11.07
CA LEU A 352 -10.38 -13.04 9.87
C LEU A 352 -10.78 -11.89 8.92
N ASP A 353 -10.04 -11.73 7.83
CA ASP A 353 -10.22 -10.63 6.87
C ASP A 353 -11.52 -10.79 6.05
N VAL A 354 -12.65 -10.42 6.62
CA VAL A 354 -14.00 -10.52 6.02
C VAL A 354 -14.08 -9.72 4.71
N GLU A 355 -13.39 -8.59 4.63
CA GLU A 355 -13.37 -7.75 3.43
C GLU A 355 -12.75 -8.49 2.24
N ARG A 356 -11.55 -9.07 2.42
CA ARG A 356 -10.87 -9.86 1.39
C ARG A 356 -11.54 -11.22 1.15
N LEU A 357 -12.18 -11.80 2.16
CA LEU A 357 -13.02 -13.00 1.98
C LEU A 357 -14.20 -12.70 1.06
N ALA A 358 -14.90 -11.58 1.25
CA ALA A 358 -15.98 -11.14 0.37
C ALA A 358 -15.49 -10.93 -1.07
N GLY A 359 -14.32 -10.30 -1.26
CA GLY A 359 -13.70 -10.13 -2.57
C GLY A 359 -13.39 -11.47 -3.25
N ARG A 360 -12.81 -12.46 -2.53
CA ARG A 360 -12.53 -13.79 -3.07
C ARG A 360 -13.81 -14.56 -3.44
N ILE A 361 -14.87 -14.45 -2.63
CA ILE A 361 -16.17 -15.03 -2.96
C ILE A 361 -16.72 -14.42 -4.25
N ALA A 362 -16.67 -13.09 -4.35
CA ALA A 362 -17.18 -12.35 -5.51
C ALA A 362 -16.46 -12.70 -6.82
N MET A 363 -15.14 -12.93 -6.74
CA MET A 363 -14.31 -13.34 -7.88
C MET A 363 -14.28 -14.85 -8.11
N GLU A 364 -15.11 -15.60 -7.39
CA GLU A 364 -15.20 -17.07 -7.47
C GLU A 364 -13.89 -17.81 -7.13
N ARG A 365 -13.04 -17.20 -6.30
CA ARG A 365 -11.73 -17.76 -5.87
C ARG A 365 -11.71 -18.29 -4.45
N ALA A 366 -12.79 -18.11 -3.69
CA ALA A 366 -12.89 -18.62 -2.32
C ALA A 366 -12.92 -20.14 -2.27
N HIS A 367 -12.18 -20.71 -1.33
CA HIS A 367 -12.15 -22.14 -1.01
C HIS A 367 -13.10 -22.48 0.15
N ALA A 368 -13.31 -23.76 0.41
CA ALA A 368 -14.21 -24.19 1.48
C ALA A 368 -13.75 -23.71 2.87
N LYS A 369 -12.44 -23.65 3.13
CA LYS A 369 -11.89 -23.08 4.37
C LYS A 369 -12.17 -21.59 4.50
N ASP A 370 -12.22 -20.84 3.39
CA ASP A 370 -12.60 -19.43 3.40
C ASP A 370 -14.04 -19.22 3.84
N LEU A 371 -14.95 -20.11 3.43
CA LEU A 371 -16.36 -20.05 3.85
C LEU A 371 -16.50 -20.36 5.36
N GLN A 372 -15.76 -21.32 5.89
CA GLN A 372 -15.73 -21.58 7.33
C GLN A 372 -15.12 -20.41 8.12
N ALA A 373 -14.07 -19.79 7.59
CA ALA A 373 -13.48 -18.58 8.13
C ALA A 373 -14.48 -17.41 8.17
N LEU A 374 -15.27 -17.25 7.11
CA LEU A 374 -16.36 -16.27 7.06
C LEU A 374 -17.41 -16.54 8.12
N ARG A 375 -17.90 -17.80 8.23
CA ARG A 375 -18.90 -18.20 9.24
C ARG A 375 -18.43 -17.87 10.65
N SER A 376 -17.22 -18.29 11.01
CA SER A 376 -16.67 -18.05 12.35
C SER A 376 -16.49 -16.55 12.63
N SER A 377 -16.04 -15.78 11.66
CA SER A 377 -15.88 -14.32 11.78
C SER A 377 -17.22 -13.59 11.95
N LEU A 378 -18.26 -13.97 11.18
CA LEU A 378 -19.60 -13.40 11.33
C LEU A 378 -20.22 -13.76 12.68
N ALA A 379 -20.06 -14.98 13.17
CA ALA A 379 -20.54 -15.40 14.48
C ALA A 379 -19.86 -14.60 15.61
N ALA A 380 -18.52 -14.44 15.54
CA ALA A 380 -17.78 -13.62 16.49
C ALA A 380 -18.22 -12.16 16.47
N TRP A 381 -18.41 -11.59 15.26
CA TRP A 381 -18.87 -10.19 15.14
C TRP A 381 -20.29 -10.00 15.69
N THR A 382 -21.21 -10.93 15.45
CA THR A 382 -22.56 -10.88 16.03
C THR A 382 -22.52 -10.85 17.56
N ALA A 383 -21.66 -11.67 18.18
CA ALA A 383 -21.47 -11.68 19.64
C ALA A 383 -20.87 -10.34 20.15
N ILE A 384 -19.95 -9.73 19.39
CA ILE A 384 -19.38 -8.42 19.73
C ILE A 384 -20.48 -7.33 19.70
N LYS A 385 -21.33 -7.33 18.69
CA LYS A 385 -22.42 -6.35 18.55
C LYS A 385 -23.42 -6.40 19.70
N GLU A 386 -23.70 -7.57 20.26
CA GLU A 386 -24.64 -7.70 21.38
C GLU A 386 -24.28 -6.83 22.60
N TYR A 387 -22.98 -6.75 22.92
CA TYR A 387 -22.56 -5.92 24.05
C TYR A 387 -22.13 -4.50 23.65
N LEU A 388 -21.73 -4.25 22.38
CA LEU A 388 -21.46 -2.90 21.88
C LEU A 388 -22.75 -2.09 21.64
N GLY A 389 -23.89 -2.73 21.41
CA GLY A 389 -25.18 -2.05 21.18
C GLY A 389 -25.67 -1.20 22.34
N GLN A 390 -25.04 -1.29 23.51
CA GLN A 390 -25.32 -0.42 24.67
C GLN A 390 -24.59 0.92 24.60
N TYR A 391 -23.68 1.09 23.63
CA TYR A 391 -22.85 2.26 23.41
C TYR A 391 -23.22 2.95 22.08
N ASN A 392 -22.59 4.05 21.76
CA ASN A 392 -22.88 4.85 20.56
C ASN A 392 -22.37 4.23 19.26
N PHE A 393 -22.64 2.94 19.03
CA PHE A 393 -22.34 2.25 17.79
C PHE A 393 -23.62 1.92 17.02
N SER A 394 -23.57 2.11 15.72
CA SER A 394 -24.66 1.75 14.83
C SER A 394 -24.22 0.60 13.92
N PHE A 395 -25.02 -0.47 13.85
CA PHE A 395 -24.67 -1.68 13.13
C PHE A 395 -25.79 -2.10 12.18
N VAL A 396 -25.39 -2.78 11.09
CA VAL A 396 -26.36 -3.44 10.18
C VAL A 396 -27.05 -4.63 10.87
N SER A 397 -28.22 -4.98 10.39
CA SER A 397 -29.01 -6.12 10.92
C SER A 397 -28.26 -7.46 10.75
N ASP A 398 -28.39 -8.34 11.75
CA ASP A 398 -27.76 -9.68 11.73
C ASP A 398 -28.57 -10.74 10.94
N GLU A 399 -29.68 -10.36 10.33
CA GLU A 399 -30.52 -11.30 9.60
C GLU A 399 -29.76 -12.02 8.47
N ASN A 400 -28.99 -11.26 7.71
CA ASN A 400 -28.15 -11.83 6.64
C ASN A 400 -26.98 -12.65 7.19
N ALA A 401 -26.36 -12.23 8.31
CA ALA A 401 -25.32 -13.02 8.95
C ALA A 401 -25.85 -14.42 9.36
N LYS A 402 -27.06 -14.49 9.94
CA LYS A 402 -27.70 -15.76 10.31
C LYS A 402 -27.97 -16.64 9.09
N LYS A 403 -28.43 -16.05 7.98
CA LYS A 403 -28.66 -16.80 6.72
C LYS A 403 -27.35 -17.36 6.16
N ILE A 404 -26.29 -16.55 6.10
CA ILE A 404 -24.98 -16.96 5.62
C ILE A 404 -24.38 -18.05 6.51
N CYS A 405 -24.40 -17.84 7.82
CA CYS A 405 -23.88 -18.83 8.78
C CYS A 405 -24.64 -20.15 8.68
N GLY A 406 -25.98 -20.12 8.62
CA GLY A 406 -26.80 -21.30 8.47
C GLY A 406 -26.56 -22.06 7.16
N LEU A 407 -26.40 -21.33 6.05
CA LEU A 407 -26.06 -21.93 4.76
C LEU A 407 -24.71 -22.67 4.82
N ILE A 408 -23.68 -22.04 5.32
CA ILE A 408 -22.32 -22.62 5.40
C ILE A 408 -22.31 -23.79 6.40
N GLU A 409 -22.94 -23.63 7.56
CA GLU A 409 -23.01 -24.64 8.60
C GLU A 409 -23.69 -25.93 8.13
N ASN A 410 -24.75 -25.82 7.32
CA ASN A 410 -25.47 -26.97 6.82
C ASN A 410 -24.80 -27.62 5.61
N SER A 411 -24.07 -26.89 4.81
CA SER A 411 -23.51 -27.38 3.53
C SER A 411 -22.05 -27.79 3.61
N ILE A 412 -21.20 -27.07 4.36
CA ILE A 412 -19.72 -27.25 4.35
C ILE A 412 -19.27 -28.00 5.60
N MET A 413 -18.34 -28.94 5.46
CA MET A 413 -17.72 -29.64 6.58
C MET A 413 -16.99 -28.66 7.53
N ASP A 414 -16.90 -28.99 8.81
CA ASP A 414 -16.26 -28.10 9.81
C ASP A 414 -14.74 -27.97 9.58
N ASP A 415 -14.07 -29.00 9.08
CA ASP A 415 -12.67 -28.95 8.60
C ASP A 415 -12.60 -29.50 7.17
N PRO A 416 -12.97 -28.68 6.16
CA PRO A 416 -13.01 -29.12 4.78
C PRO A 416 -11.60 -29.21 4.19
N ALA A 417 -11.44 -30.04 3.16
CA ALA A 417 -10.22 -30.09 2.37
C ALA A 417 -9.92 -28.73 1.70
N THR A 418 -8.66 -28.45 1.46
CA THR A 418 -8.26 -27.19 0.82
C THR A 418 -8.48 -27.20 -0.70
N SER A 419 -8.28 -28.36 -1.34
CA SER A 419 -8.46 -28.53 -2.78
C SER A 419 -9.80 -29.21 -3.10
N LEU A 420 -10.46 -28.74 -4.14
CA LEU A 420 -11.68 -29.36 -4.66
C LEU A 420 -11.43 -30.77 -5.23
N THR A 421 -10.17 -31.09 -5.54
CA THR A 421 -9.78 -32.41 -6.06
C THR A 421 -9.63 -33.49 -4.99
N ASP A 422 -9.54 -33.08 -3.72
CA ASP A 422 -9.28 -34.00 -2.61
C ASP A 422 -10.58 -34.56 -2.01
N GLY A 423 -11.73 -33.94 -2.32
CA GLY A 423 -13.01 -34.31 -1.72
C GLY A 423 -13.14 -33.94 -0.25
N GLY A 424 -14.21 -34.36 0.42
CA GLY A 424 -14.40 -34.08 1.85
C GLY A 424 -14.76 -32.60 2.14
N ILE A 425 -15.59 -31.99 1.29
CA ILE A 425 -15.96 -30.58 1.38
C ILE A 425 -17.39 -30.40 1.89
N ILE A 426 -18.32 -31.13 1.32
CA ILE A 426 -19.76 -31.00 1.59
C ILE A 426 -20.18 -31.89 2.77
N LYS A 427 -21.02 -31.37 3.67
CA LYS A 427 -21.58 -32.11 4.81
C LYS A 427 -22.52 -33.21 4.36
N ALA A 428 -22.56 -34.30 5.12
CA ALA A 428 -23.59 -35.34 4.97
C ALA A 428 -24.99 -34.76 5.29
N GLY A 429 -26.00 -35.15 4.54
CA GLY A 429 -27.37 -34.65 4.66
C GLY A 429 -27.65 -33.41 3.81
N TRP A 430 -26.66 -32.84 3.13
CA TRP A 430 -26.86 -31.68 2.23
C TRP A 430 -27.44 -32.10 0.87
N SER A 431 -27.01 -33.24 0.32
CA SER A 431 -27.45 -33.78 -0.96
C SER A 431 -27.72 -35.29 -0.86
N GLU A 432 -28.95 -35.72 -1.12
CA GLU A 432 -29.32 -37.15 -1.13
C GLU A 432 -28.48 -37.94 -2.14
N GLU A 433 -28.21 -37.36 -3.31
CA GLU A 433 -27.42 -38.00 -4.36
C GLU A 433 -25.94 -38.20 -3.92
N LEU A 434 -25.35 -37.21 -3.31
CA LEU A 434 -23.96 -37.31 -2.80
C LEU A 434 -23.87 -38.36 -1.69
N ASP A 435 -24.84 -38.36 -0.78
CA ASP A 435 -24.88 -39.32 0.33
C ASP A 435 -25.11 -40.76 -0.17
N HIS A 436 -25.89 -40.92 -1.22
CA HIS A 436 -26.06 -42.24 -1.88
C HIS A 436 -24.68 -42.75 -2.41
N TRP A 437 -23.95 -41.92 -3.17
CA TRP A 437 -22.67 -42.34 -3.74
C TRP A 437 -21.60 -42.56 -2.66
N ARG A 438 -21.61 -41.79 -1.58
CA ARG A 438 -20.75 -42.04 -0.39
C ARG A 438 -21.10 -43.36 0.27
N GLY A 439 -22.40 -43.68 0.42
CA GLY A 439 -22.87 -44.95 0.92
C GLY A 439 -22.38 -46.16 0.09
N VAL A 440 -22.41 -46.01 -1.24
CA VAL A 440 -21.84 -47.02 -2.16
C VAL A 440 -20.33 -47.16 -1.95
N HIS A 441 -19.62 -46.06 -1.84
CA HIS A 441 -18.17 -46.06 -1.64
C HIS A 441 -17.77 -46.63 -0.28
N ASP A 442 -18.45 -46.25 0.79
CA ASP A 442 -18.11 -46.68 2.17
C ASP A 442 -18.43 -48.17 2.41
N ASN A 443 -19.52 -48.64 1.81
CA ASN A 443 -19.89 -50.06 1.88
C ASN A 443 -19.05 -50.98 0.99
N PHE A 444 -18.18 -50.39 0.12
CA PHE A 444 -17.37 -51.17 -0.81
C PHE A 444 -16.48 -52.21 -0.12
N ASN A 445 -15.84 -51.84 1.00
CA ASN A 445 -14.99 -52.74 1.76
C ASN A 445 -15.78 -53.92 2.37
N GLN A 446 -17.06 -53.71 2.75
CA GLN A 446 -17.93 -54.75 3.23
C GLN A 446 -18.32 -55.69 2.07
N ILE A 447 -18.74 -55.11 0.92
CA ILE A 447 -19.04 -55.85 -0.29
C ILE A 447 -17.86 -56.66 -0.77
N LEU A 448 -16.66 -56.09 -0.71
CA LEU A 448 -15.44 -56.82 -1.05
C LEU A 448 -15.11 -57.98 -0.09
N SER A 449 -15.39 -57.77 1.21
CA SER A 449 -15.22 -58.85 2.23
C SER A 449 -16.25 -59.95 2.06
N GLU A 450 -17.48 -59.59 1.74
CA GLU A 450 -18.54 -60.55 1.44
C GLU A 450 -18.21 -61.38 0.16
N TYR A 451 -17.74 -60.68 -0.88
CA TYR A 451 -17.27 -61.28 -2.12
C TYR A 451 -16.08 -62.25 -1.85
N GLU A 452 -15.13 -61.79 -1.04
CA GLU A 452 -13.97 -62.63 -0.63
C GLU A 452 -14.45 -63.91 0.11
N ALA A 453 -15.40 -63.77 1.01
CA ALA A 453 -15.98 -64.88 1.74
C ALA A 453 -16.72 -65.86 0.81
N GLU A 454 -17.56 -65.36 -0.11
CA GLU A 454 -18.23 -66.21 -1.11
C GLU A 454 -17.26 -66.99 -2.00
N GLU A 455 -16.21 -66.31 -2.49
CA GLU A 455 -15.21 -66.93 -3.33
C GLU A 455 -14.36 -67.96 -2.55
N ARG A 456 -14.10 -67.75 -1.26
CA ARG A 456 -13.51 -68.78 -0.39
C ARG A 456 -14.41 -70.01 -0.24
N GLU A 457 -15.68 -69.83 -0.04
CA GLU A 457 -16.65 -70.93 0.08
C GLU A 457 -16.78 -71.69 -1.24
N LYS A 458 -16.93 -71.00 -2.37
CA LYS A 458 -17.07 -71.64 -3.70
C LYS A 458 -15.82 -72.38 -4.12
N THR A 459 -14.65 -71.89 -3.80
CA THR A 459 -13.37 -72.50 -4.24
C THR A 459 -12.75 -73.46 -3.26
N GLY A 460 -13.18 -73.45 -1.98
CA GLY A 460 -12.54 -74.19 -0.90
C GLY A 460 -11.11 -73.71 -0.58
N ILE A 461 -10.70 -72.54 -1.11
CA ILE A 461 -9.34 -71.97 -0.89
C ILE A 461 -9.39 -71.05 0.34
N THR A 462 -9.18 -71.58 1.52
CA THR A 462 -9.24 -70.83 2.80
C THR A 462 -8.29 -69.70 2.91
N THR A 463 -7.21 -69.67 2.11
CA THR A 463 -6.17 -68.63 2.10
C THR A 463 -6.38 -67.55 1.02
N LEU A 464 -7.50 -67.62 0.26
CA LEU A 464 -7.84 -66.65 -0.73
C LEU A 464 -7.99 -65.28 -0.09
N LYS A 465 -7.32 -64.26 -0.68
CA LYS A 465 -7.43 -62.85 -0.28
C LYS A 465 -7.51 -61.96 -1.50
N VAL A 466 -8.44 -61.01 -1.45
CA VAL A 466 -8.44 -59.91 -2.41
C VAL A 466 -7.44 -58.87 -1.93
N LYS A 467 -6.53 -58.43 -2.82
CA LYS A 467 -5.51 -57.43 -2.55
C LYS A 467 -5.58 -56.34 -3.60
N TYR A 468 -5.08 -55.15 -3.26
CA TYR A 468 -5.00 -54.00 -4.15
C TYR A 468 -3.54 -53.62 -4.38
N ASN A 469 -3.25 -53.14 -5.59
CA ASN A 469 -1.96 -52.58 -5.95
C ASN A 469 -2.20 -51.57 -7.08
N ASN A 470 -1.58 -50.36 -6.98
CA ASN A 470 -1.77 -49.27 -7.92
C ASN A 470 -1.53 -49.64 -9.40
N ALA A 471 -0.64 -50.62 -9.69
CA ALA A 471 -0.30 -51.03 -11.06
C ALA A 471 -1.25 -52.14 -11.62
N ALA A 472 -1.91 -52.89 -10.75
CA ALA A 472 -2.69 -54.06 -11.13
C ALA A 472 -4.18 -54.01 -10.72
N GLY A 473 -4.58 -52.94 -9.95
CA GLY A 473 -5.94 -52.82 -9.38
C GLY A 473 -6.19 -53.90 -8.33
N TYR A 474 -7.45 -54.28 -8.17
CA TYR A 474 -7.87 -55.39 -7.27
C TYR A 474 -7.58 -56.73 -7.93
N PHE A 475 -7.03 -57.67 -7.15
CA PHE A 475 -6.71 -59.01 -7.60
C PHE A 475 -6.84 -60.02 -6.45
N ILE A 476 -7.13 -61.23 -6.86
CA ILE A 476 -7.14 -62.41 -5.97
C ILE A 476 -5.78 -63.06 -6.05
N GLU A 477 -5.12 -63.23 -4.90
CA GLU A 477 -3.83 -63.94 -4.84
C GLU A 477 -4.03 -65.37 -4.36
N VAL A 478 -3.65 -66.36 -5.24
CA VAL A 478 -3.74 -67.78 -4.94
C VAL A 478 -2.33 -68.35 -4.86
N SER A 479 -2.00 -68.99 -3.73
CA SER A 479 -0.69 -69.61 -3.54
C SER A 479 -0.49 -70.82 -4.45
N LYS A 480 0.77 -71.09 -4.89
CA LYS A 480 1.08 -72.16 -5.84
C LYS A 480 0.58 -73.57 -5.44
N GLY A 481 0.51 -73.84 -4.17
CA GLY A 481 -0.02 -75.12 -3.68
C GLY A 481 -1.53 -75.32 -3.82
N LYS A 482 -2.27 -74.31 -4.21
CA LYS A 482 -3.72 -74.35 -4.33
C LYS A 482 -4.20 -74.07 -5.77
N LEU A 483 -3.32 -74.02 -6.76
CA LEU A 483 -3.67 -73.75 -8.17
C LEU A 483 -4.59 -74.78 -8.80
N ALA A 484 -4.59 -75.99 -8.34
CA ALA A 484 -5.49 -77.02 -8.80
C ALA A 484 -6.98 -76.78 -8.45
N ASN A 485 -7.26 -75.91 -7.49
CA ASN A 485 -8.59 -75.56 -7.03
C ASN A 485 -9.08 -74.26 -7.64
N VAL A 486 -8.34 -73.65 -8.57
CA VAL A 486 -8.71 -72.37 -9.23
C VAL A 486 -9.85 -72.66 -10.21
N PRO A 487 -11.03 -72.06 -10.04
CA PRO A 487 -12.20 -72.30 -10.88
C PRO A 487 -12.06 -71.64 -12.27
N PRO A 488 -12.81 -72.11 -13.29
CA PRO A 488 -12.70 -71.60 -14.66
C PRO A 488 -13.03 -70.11 -14.82
N HIS A 489 -13.79 -69.53 -13.91
CA HIS A 489 -14.20 -68.11 -13.95
C HIS A 489 -13.10 -67.14 -13.44
N PHE A 490 -11.98 -67.66 -12.91
CA PHE A 490 -10.80 -66.86 -12.56
C PHE A 490 -9.96 -66.60 -13.80
N ILE A 491 -9.83 -65.34 -14.12
CA ILE A 491 -9.03 -64.82 -15.25
C ILE A 491 -7.62 -64.54 -14.73
N MET A 492 -6.63 -65.25 -15.23
CA MET A 492 -5.22 -65.05 -14.84
C MET A 492 -4.69 -63.72 -15.31
N ARG A 493 -4.22 -62.86 -14.38
CA ARG A 493 -3.57 -61.58 -14.72
C ARG A 493 -2.02 -61.69 -14.74
N ARG A 494 -1.41 -62.39 -13.78
CA ARG A 494 0.03 -62.48 -13.66
C ARG A 494 0.48 -63.68 -12.84
N ALA A 495 1.47 -64.44 -13.36
CA ALA A 495 2.16 -65.52 -12.61
C ALA A 495 3.33 -64.94 -11.80
N LEU A 496 3.45 -65.28 -10.51
CA LEU A 496 4.52 -64.87 -9.64
C LEU A 496 5.21 -66.10 -9.02
N VAL A 497 6.38 -65.90 -8.38
CA VAL A 497 7.18 -67.00 -7.79
C VAL A 497 6.43 -67.73 -6.68
N ASN A 498 5.69 -67.03 -5.83
CA ASN A 498 5.00 -67.57 -4.64
C ASN A 498 3.49 -67.75 -4.79
N GLY A 499 2.88 -67.33 -5.88
CA GLY A 499 1.43 -67.43 -6.12
C GLY A 499 1.04 -66.71 -7.40
N ASP A 500 -0.12 -66.99 -7.94
CA ASP A 500 -0.60 -66.36 -9.16
C ASP A 500 -1.74 -65.37 -8.84
N ARG A 501 -1.80 -64.29 -9.62
CA ARG A 501 -2.82 -63.26 -9.47
C ARG A 501 -3.93 -63.44 -10.47
N TYR A 502 -5.15 -63.46 -9.98
CA TYR A 502 -6.35 -63.63 -10.77
C TYR A 502 -7.28 -62.43 -10.59
N THR A 503 -8.20 -62.26 -11.52
CA THR A 503 -9.39 -61.43 -11.40
C THR A 503 -10.63 -62.23 -11.78
N THR A 504 -11.82 -61.69 -11.52
CA THR A 504 -13.09 -62.23 -12.03
C THR A 504 -13.90 -61.10 -12.66
N GLU A 505 -14.90 -61.44 -13.46
CA GLU A 505 -15.77 -60.40 -14.03
C GLU A 505 -16.47 -59.60 -12.92
N ARG A 506 -16.86 -60.26 -11.81
CA ARG A 506 -17.48 -59.57 -10.66
C ARG A 506 -16.51 -58.65 -9.94
N LEU A 507 -15.25 -59.05 -9.76
CA LEU A 507 -14.24 -58.21 -9.14
C LEU A 507 -13.90 -56.98 -10.03
N GLN A 508 -13.92 -57.16 -11.34
CA GLN A 508 -13.74 -56.04 -12.28
C GLN A 508 -14.95 -55.10 -12.24
N GLN A 509 -16.18 -55.63 -12.15
CA GLN A 509 -17.38 -54.79 -11.98
C GLN A 509 -17.32 -54.01 -10.67
N LEU A 510 -16.96 -54.62 -9.56
CA LEU A 510 -16.78 -53.94 -8.26
C LEU A 510 -15.73 -52.84 -8.33
N GLU A 511 -14.60 -53.08 -8.99
CA GLU A 511 -13.55 -52.10 -9.19
C GLU A 511 -14.06 -50.90 -10.05
N GLN A 512 -14.83 -51.20 -11.07
CA GLN A 512 -15.46 -50.16 -11.89
C GLN A 512 -16.49 -49.35 -11.09
N GLU A 513 -17.37 -49.99 -10.33
CA GLU A 513 -18.36 -49.35 -9.43
C GLU A 513 -17.66 -48.40 -8.43
N LEU A 514 -16.52 -48.82 -7.84
CA LEU A 514 -15.75 -48.01 -6.91
C LEU A 514 -15.14 -46.76 -7.60
N ASN A 515 -14.53 -46.96 -8.77
CA ASN A 515 -13.92 -45.85 -9.52
C ASN A 515 -15.00 -44.85 -10.02
N GLU A 516 -16.16 -45.34 -10.47
CA GLU A 516 -17.28 -44.51 -10.84
C GLU A 516 -17.83 -43.73 -9.63
N SER A 517 -17.97 -44.38 -8.46
CA SER A 517 -18.44 -43.71 -7.24
C SER A 517 -17.47 -42.63 -6.78
N SER A 518 -16.16 -42.92 -6.76
CA SER A 518 -15.14 -41.95 -6.39
C SER A 518 -15.15 -40.72 -7.31
N THR A 519 -15.26 -40.94 -8.63
CA THR A 519 -15.33 -39.86 -9.60
C THR A 519 -16.61 -39.03 -9.42
N LYS A 520 -17.75 -39.70 -9.24
CA LYS A 520 -19.05 -39.05 -9.01
C LYS A 520 -19.08 -38.21 -7.72
N ILE A 521 -18.50 -38.73 -6.63
CA ILE A 521 -18.39 -38.00 -5.36
C ILE A 521 -17.63 -36.69 -5.57
N LEU A 522 -16.44 -36.75 -6.22
CA LEU A 522 -15.64 -35.55 -6.47
C LEU A 522 -16.34 -34.53 -7.38
N GLU A 523 -16.99 -34.99 -8.46
CA GLU A 523 -17.76 -34.13 -9.35
C GLU A 523 -18.92 -33.45 -8.61
N LEU A 524 -19.73 -34.22 -7.86
CA LEU A 524 -20.84 -33.67 -7.09
C LEU A 524 -20.41 -32.71 -5.99
N GLU A 525 -19.39 -33.06 -5.23
CA GLU A 525 -18.85 -32.16 -4.19
C GLU A 525 -18.37 -30.84 -4.77
N ARG A 526 -17.69 -30.89 -5.91
CA ARG A 526 -17.27 -29.68 -6.61
C ARG A 526 -18.47 -28.85 -7.04
N ASP A 527 -19.43 -29.43 -7.71
CA ASP A 527 -20.57 -28.72 -8.26
C ASP A 527 -21.47 -28.14 -7.16
N LEU A 528 -21.73 -28.86 -6.09
CA LEU A 528 -22.44 -28.40 -4.90
C LEU A 528 -21.70 -27.28 -4.19
N PHE A 529 -20.36 -27.37 -4.08
CA PHE A 529 -19.56 -26.29 -3.51
C PHE A 529 -19.65 -25.00 -4.35
N LEU A 530 -19.58 -25.12 -5.68
CA LEU A 530 -19.72 -23.98 -6.58
C LEU A 530 -21.12 -23.33 -6.46
N GLU A 531 -22.18 -24.12 -6.29
CA GLU A 531 -23.53 -23.65 -6.04
C GLU A 531 -23.63 -22.89 -4.71
N VAL A 532 -23.10 -23.45 -3.61
CA VAL A 532 -23.05 -22.79 -2.30
C VAL A 532 -22.29 -21.47 -2.40
N ARG A 533 -21.10 -21.47 -3.04
CA ARG A 533 -20.30 -20.25 -3.23
C ARG A 533 -21.06 -19.19 -4.05
N SER A 534 -21.71 -19.60 -5.13
CA SER A 534 -22.50 -18.71 -6.00
C SER A 534 -23.69 -18.10 -5.26
N SER A 535 -24.35 -18.86 -4.37
CA SER A 535 -25.47 -18.36 -3.58
C SER A 535 -25.08 -17.27 -2.58
N LEU A 536 -23.80 -17.15 -2.24
CA LEU A 536 -23.27 -16.09 -1.36
C LEU A 536 -23.08 -14.76 -2.09
N LEU A 537 -23.04 -14.72 -3.42
CA LEU A 537 -22.83 -13.49 -4.20
C LEU A 537 -23.84 -12.40 -3.89
N GLN A 538 -25.08 -12.74 -3.62
CA GLN A 538 -26.12 -11.77 -3.25
C GLN A 538 -25.87 -11.05 -1.93
N TYR A 539 -25.03 -11.61 -1.05
CA TYR A 539 -24.72 -11.06 0.27
C TYR A 539 -23.44 -10.21 0.28
N ILE A 540 -22.73 -10.08 -0.84
CA ILE A 540 -21.48 -9.32 -0.90
C ILE A 540 -21.61 -7.88 -0.38
N PRO A 541 -22.67 -7.10 -0.77
CA PRO A 541 -22.81 -5.74 -0.23
C PRO A 541 -22.96 -5.72 1.29
N TYR A 542 -23.64 -6.69 1.87
CA TYR A 542 -23.79 -6.84 3.32
C TYR A 542 -22.44 -7.18 3.97
N LEU A 543 -21.66 -8.10 3.40
CA LEU A 543 -20.36 -8.51 3.93
C LEU A 543 -19.37 -7.34 3.94
N LEU A 544 -19.39 -6.48 2.92
CA LEU A 544 -18.55 -5.28 2.88
C LEU A 544 -18.95 -4.26 3.94
N GLN A 545 -20.26 -4.09 4.21
CA GLN A 545 -20.74 -3.25 5.32
C GLN A 545 -20.28 -3.78 6.69
N VAL A 546 -20.41 -5.09 6.90
CA VAL A 546 -19.91 -5.74 8.14
C VAL A 546 -18.39 -5.56 8.28
N ALA A 547 -17.64 -5.70 7.19
CA ALA A 547 -16.19 -5.50 7.20
C ALA A 547 -15.82 -4.05 7.59
N ASP A 548 -16.57 -3.06 7.10
CA ASP A 548 -16.40 -1.65 7.47
C ASP A 548 -16.72 -1.41 8.95
N GLU A 549 -17.80 -2.00 9.48
CA GLU A 549 -18.12 -1.92 10.91
C GLU A 549 -17.01 -2.51 11.79
N ILE A 550 -16.48 -3.67 11.43
CA ILE A 550 -15.37 -4.33 12.13
C ILE A 550 -14.13 -3.44 12.10
N ALA A 551 -13.78 -2.92 10.91
CA ALA A 551 -12.60 -2.08 10.71
C ALA A 551 -12.69 -0.78 11.53
N ASN A 552 -13.84 -0.11 11.52
CA ASN A 552 -14.08 1.12 12.30
C ASN A 552 -13.99 0.85 13.81
N THR A 553 -14.58 -0.24 14.29
CA THR A 553 -14.53 -0.63 15.69
C THR A 553 -13.09 -0.94 16.13
N ASP A 554 -12.33 -1.68 15.33
CA ASP A 554 -10.95 -2.06 15.63
C ASP A 554 -10.01 -0.84 15.60
N ALA A 555 -10.18 0.07 14.63
CA ALA A 555 -9.40 1.31 14.56
C ALA A 555 -9.71 2.24 15.76
N ALA A 556 -10.98 2.36 16.16
CA ALA A 556 -11.36 3.13 17.35
C ALA A 556 -10.81 2.51 18.64
N ALA A 557 -10.86 1.18 18.76
CA ALA A 557 -10.26 0.44 19.87
C ALA A 557 -8.73 0.60 19.92
N SER A 558 -8.08 0.67 18.76
CA SER A 558 -6.64 0.92 18.62
C SER A 558 -6.26 2.30 19.13
N PHE A 559 -6.96 3.36 18.72
CA PHE A 559 -6.77 4.72 19.25
C PHE A 559 -7.03 4.81 20.76
N ALA A 560 -8.04 4.11 21.25
CA ALA A 560 -8.33 4.06 22.70
C ALA A 560 -7.21 3.37 23.48
N GLN A 561 -6.64 2.29 22.96
CA GLN A 561 -5.49 1.63 23.57
C GLN A 561 -4.28 2.55 23.62
N ALA A 562 -3.96 3.23 22.49
CA ALA A 562 -2.88 4.21 22.45
C ALA A 562 -3.09 5.33 23.49
N ALA A 563 -4.31 5.85 23.58
CA ALA A 563 -4.67 6.88 24.55
C ALA A 563 -4.44 6.43 26.00
N ILE A 564 -4.82 5.20 26.31
CA ILE A 564 -4.65 4.64 27.67
C ILE A 564 -3.18 4.36 27.99
N GLU A 565 -2.44 3.75 27.05
CA GLU A 565 -1.03 3.39 27.28
C GLU A 565 -0.12 4.60 27.45
N HIS A 566 -0.39 5.67 26.67
CA HIS A 566 0.45 6.86 26.63
C HIS A 566 -0.16 8.05 27.41
N ASN A 567 -1.26 7.86 28.16
CA ASN A 567 -1.96 8.93 28.87
C ASN A 567 -2.26 10.14 27.97
N TRP A 568 -2.89 9.89 26.82
CA TRP A 568 -3.35 10.94 25.92
C TRP A 568 -4.73 11.45 26.31
N VAL A 569 -5.04 12.70 25.94
CA VAL A 569 -6.29 13.36 26.28
C VAL A 569 -7.15 13.60 25.04
N ARG A 570 -8.46 13.69 25.23
CA ARG A 570 -9.39 14.09 24.17
C ARG A 570 -9.17 15.56 23.83
N PRO A 571 -8.82 15.92 22.58
CA PRO A 571 -8.71 17.33 22.18
C PRO A 571 -10.08 17.93 21.91
N GLU A 572 -10.25 19.22 22.22
CA GLU A 572 -11.37 20.03 21.75
C GLU A 572 -11.08 20.51 20.32
N ILE A 573 -11.99 20.21 19.40
CA ILE A 573 -11.86 20.64 17.98
C ILE A 573 -12.95 21.65 17.68
N GLU A 574 -12.58 22.72 16.96
CA GLU A 574 -13.52 23.80 16.63
C GLU A 574 -13.28 24.35 15.20
N GLU A 575 -14.31 25.03 14.66
CA GLU A 575 -14.20 25.72 13.38
C GLU A 575 -13.58 27.11 13.54
N SER A 576 -12.34 27.16 14.05
CA SER A 576 -11.58 28.39 14.28
C SER A 576 -10.16 28.23 13.75
N THR A 577 -9.30 29.21 13.99
CA THR A 577 -7.86 29.13 13.75
C THR A 577 -7.06 29.01 15.05
N HIS A 578 -7.73 28.86 16.18
CA HIS A 578 -7.09 28.71 17.48
C HIS A 578 -6.22 27.44 17.54
N PHE A 579 -5.07 27.50 18.17
CA PHE A 579 -4.14 26.39 18.29
C PHE A 579 -3.47 26.46 19.65
N GLU A 580 -4.04 25.78 20.64
CA GLU A 580 -3.51 25.71 22.01
C GLU A 580 -3.23 24.27 22.39
N ILE A 581 -2.01 24.00 22.84
CA ILE A 581 -1.55 22.71 23.37
C ILE A 581 -0.86 23.00 24.70
N LYS A 582 -1.27 22.34 25.76
CA LYS A 582 -0.60 22.38 27.08
C LYS A 582 0.10 21.06 27.34
N GLU A 583 1.35 21.17 27.77
CA GLU A 583 2.21 20.03 28.06
C GLU A 583 2.24 18.99 26.91
N GLY A 584 2.35 19.49 25.67
CA GLY A 584 2.44 18.64 24.49
C GLY A 584 3.69 17.77 24.51
N ARG A 585 3.56 16.54 24.00
CA ARG A 585 4.62 15.54 23.92
C ARG A 585 4.73 14.99 22.52
N HIS A 586 5.91 14.60 22.09
CA HIS A 586 6.12 14.02 20.76
C HIS A 586 5.79 12.51 20.80
N PRO A 587 4.74 12.04 20.13
CA PRO A 587 4.22 10.67 20.30
C PRO A 587 5.30 9.61 20.04
N VAL A 588 6.08 9.74 18.97
CA VAL A 588 7.09 8.76 18.59
C VAL A 588 8.29 8.79 19.53
N VAL A 589 8.77 9.98 19.87
CA VAL A 589 9.96 10.10 20.77
C VAL A 589 9.61 9.63 22.17
N GLU A 590 8.44 10.00 22.69
CA GLU A 590 7.96 9.56 24.01
C GLU A 590 7.83 8.02 24.07
N ASN A 591 7.33 7.39 23.01
CA ASN A 591 7.16 5.93 22.95
C ASN A 591 8.48 5.15 23.08
N HIS A 592 9.59 5.77 22.67
CA HIS A 592 10.93 5.15 22.71
C HIS A 592 11.80 5.63 23.87
N LEU A 593 11.28 6.49 24.74
CA LEU A 593 11.94 6.93 25.97
C LEU A 593 11.36 6.19 27.18
N PRO A 594 12.14 6.01 28.26
CA PRO A 594 11.60 5.60 29.55
C PRO A 594 10.47 6.53 29.99
N ARG A 595 9.46 5.98 30.64
CA ARG A 595 8.28 6.75 31.09
C ARG A 595 8.70 7.91 31.98
N GLY A 596 8.22 9.12 31.66
CA GLY A 596 8.47 10.34 32.42
C GLY A 596 9.76 11.07 32.05
N GLU A 597 10.57 10.59 31.12
CA GLU A 597 11.80 11.27 30.68
C GLU A 597 11.56 12.31 29.58
N PHE A 598 10.41 12.27 28.91
CA PHE A 598 10.06 13.29 27.91
C PHE A 598 9.68 14.60 28.60
N VAL A 599 10.28 15.71 28.17
CA VAL A 599 9.96 17.06 28.69
C VAL A 599 8.82 17.67 27.86
N PRO A 600 7.62 17.85 28.45
CA PRO A 600 6.48 18.40 27.72
C PRO A 600 6.61 19.90 27.47
N ASN A 601 6.01 20.40 26.40
CA ASN A 601 6.08 21.81 25.99
C ASN A 601 4.72 22.35 25.54
N ASP A 602 4.46 23.63 25.82
CA ASP A 602 3.24 24.32 25.44
C ASP A 602 3.36 24.94 24.06
N ALA A 603 2.21 25.12 23.37
CA ALA A 603 2.13 25.85 22.13
C ALA A 603 0.82 26.69 22.11
N LEU A 604 0.91 27.95 21.67
CA LEU A 604 -0.24 28.82 21.50
C LEU A 604 -0.05 29.72 20.27
N LEU A 605 -0.90 29.53 19.25
CA LEU A 605 -0.95 30.35 18.03
C LEU A 605 -2.41 30.56 17.60
N SER A 606 -2.69 31.68 16.92
CA SER A 606 -3.97 31.90 16.24
C SER A 606 -3.78 32.80 15.01
N SER A 607 -4.49 32.51 13.94
CA SER A 607 -4.48 33.34 12.72
C SER A 607 -5.53 34.47 12.73
N ASP A 608 -6.54 34.41 13.57
CA ASP A 608 -7.66 35.37 13.60
C ASP A 608 -7.69 36.23 14.87
N GLU A 609 -7.17 35.74 16.00
CA GLU A 609 -7.20 36.43 17.27
C GLU A 609 -6.06 37.46 17.35
N GLU A 610 -6.39 38.73 17.58
CA GLU A 610 -5.43 39.86 17.58
C GLU A 610 -4.43 39.76 18.76
N ASP A 611 -4.87 39.24 19.90
CA ASP A 611 -4.04 39.13 21.11
C ASP A 611 -3.12 37.89 21.13
N ILE A 612 -3.28 36.99 20.15
CA ILE A 612 -2.50 35.76 20.01
C ILE A 612 -1.60 35.83 18.76
N ALA A 613 -0.32 35.47 18.94
CA ALA A 613 0.61 35.42 17.82
C ALA A 613 0.16 34.37 16.78
N ALA A 614 0.42 34.67 15.50
CA ALA A 614 0.28 33.69 14.42
C ALA A 614 1.60 32.98 14.13
N PHE A 615 2.71 33.57 14.49
CA PHE A 615 4.03 33.09 14.12
C PHE A 615 4.91 32.97 15.38
N ALA A 616 5.50 31.80 15.62
CA ALA A 616 6.48 31.55 16.66
C ALA A 616 7.87 31.38 16.05
N LEU A 617 8.77 32.32 16.31
CA LEU A 617 10.19 32.18 15.95
C LEU A 617 10.94 31.51 17.08
N ILE A 618 11.62 30.41 16.80
CA ILE A 618 12.26 29.56 17.82
C ILE A 618 13.76 29.58 17.62
N THR A 619 14.48 30.05 18.66
CA THR A 619 15.93 30.09 18.68
C THR A 619 16.52 29.06 19.65
N GLY A 620 17.80 28.79 19.53
CA GLY A 620 18.52 27.88 20.43
C GLY A 620 19.39 26.84 19.71
N PRO A 621 20.17 26.06 20.42
CA PRO A 621 21.12 25.10 19.84
C PRO A 621 20.36 23.89 19.19
N ASN A 622 21.03 23.29 18.18
CA ASN A 622 20.38 22.21 17.41
C ASN A 622 20.05 20.95 18.22
N MET A 623 20.82 20.65 19.27
CA MET A 623 20.56 19.48 20.13
C MET A 623 19.57 19.75 21.27
N ALA A 624 19.06 20.96 21.40
CA ALA A 624 18.13 21.32 22.48
C ALA A 624 16.69 20.83 22.27
N GLY A 625 16.35 20.23 21.11
CA GLY A 625 15.03 19.66 20.82
C GLY A 625 14.11 20.51 19.97
N LYS A 626 14.62 21.56 19.27
CA LYS A 626 13.80 22.41 18.36
C LYS A 626 12.98 21.59 17.37
N SER A 627 13.63 20.75 16.56
CA SER A 627 12.96 19.95 15.52
C SER A 627 11.96 18.97 16.10
N THR A 628 12.21 18.43 17.31
CA THR A 628 11.27 17.57 18.05
C THR A 628 10.01 18.35 18.44
N TYR A 629 10.18 19.56 19.00
CA TYR A 629 9.07 20.44 19.36
C TYR A 629 8.24 20.85 18.12
N LEU A 630 8.89 21.17 17.01
CA LEU A 630 8.23 21.51 15.75
C LEU A 630 7.32 20.36 15.26
N ARG A 631 7.91 19.16 15.11
CA ARG A 631 7.18 17.97 14.63
C ARG A 631 6.06 17.54 15.59
N GLN A 632 6.29 17.66 16.89
CA GLN A 632 5.29 17.40 17.94
C GLN A 632 3.96 18.12 17.64
N ASN A 633 4.02 19.42 17.36
CA ASN A 633 2.83 20.24 17.14
C ASN A 633 2.07 19.81 15.87
N ALA A 634 2.77 19.45 14.79
CA ALA A 634 2.15 18.91 13.59
C ALA A 634 1.50 17.54 13.82
N LEU A 635 2.18 16.64 14.54
CA LEU A 635 1.65 15.31 14.82
C LEU A 635 0.44 15.35 15.75
N ILE A 636 0.41 16.28 16.72
CA ILE A 636 -0.76 16.51 17.57
C ILE A 636 -1.96 17.01 16.75
N ALA A 637 -1.76 17.98 15.86
CA ALA A 637 -2.80 18.46 14.96
C ALA A 637 -3.34 17.35 14.03
N LEU A 638 -2.45 16.53 13.50
CA LEU A 638 -2.80 15.39 12.65
C LEU A 638 -3.62 14.36 13.42
N LEU A 639 -3.16 13.93 14.60
CA LEU A 639 -3.88 12.99 15.46
C LEU A 639 -5.27 13.51 15.82
N ALA A 640 -5.39 14.78 16.19
CA ALA A 640 -6.67 15.42 16.52
C ALA A 640 -7.66 15.31 15.35
N GLN A 641 -7.23 15.62 14.13
CA GLN A 641 -8.09 15.56 12.94
C GLN A 641 -8.32 14.14 12.41
N THR A 642 -7.60 13.13 12.90
CA THR A 642 -7.96 11.72 12.66
C THR A 642 -9.07 11.22 13.57
N GLY A 643 -9.44 12.00 14.61
CA GLY A 643 -10.39 11.62 15.65
C GLY A 643 -9.74 10.87 16.81
N SER A 644 -8.41 10.86 16.91
CA SER A 644 -7.66 10.28 18.03
C SER A 644 -7.60 11.23 19.22
N TYR A 645 -7.25 10.69 20.37
CA TYR A 645 -6.70 11.42 21.49
C TYR A 645 -5.26 11.87 21.19
N VAL A 646 -4.76 12.86 21.93
CA VAL A 646 -3.48 13.51 21.66
C VAL A 646 -2.53 13.50 22.86
N PRO A 647 -1.22 13.45 22.65
CA PRO A 647 -0.21 13.47 23.71
C PRO A 647 -0.04 14.88 24.30
N ALA A 648 -0.95 15.27 25.16
CA ALA A 648 -0.96 16.57 25.86
C ALA A 648 -1.66 16.44 27.22
N SER A 649 -1.60 17.47 28.08
CA SER A 649 -2.48 17.59 29.25
C SER A 649 -3.84 18.21 28.88
N SER A 650 -3.85 19.12 27.90
CA SER A 650 -5.05 19.60 27.22
C SER A 650 -4.70 20.12 25.83
N ALA A 651 -5.65 20.06 24.89
CA ALA A 651 -5.49 20.65 23.56
C ALA A 651 -6.83 21.21 23.08
N ARG A 652 -6.79 22.45 22.54
CA ARG A 652 -7.90 23.12 21.86
C ARG A 652 -7.44 23.58 20.50
N LEU A 653 -7.99 22.96 19.45
CA LEU A 653 -7.44 23.07 18.10
C LEU A 653 -8.52 23.41 17.07
N GLY A 654 -8.30 24.51 16.36
CA GLY A 654 -9.05 24.84 15.16
C GLY A 654 -8.67 23.92 14.01
N ILE A 655 -9.63 23.59 13.16
CA ILE A 655 -9.42 22.71 11.99
C ILE A 655 -8.38 23.33 11.04
N VAL A 656 -7.35 22.55 10.75
CA VAL A 656 -6.28 22.88 9.81
C VAL A 656 -6.59 22.27 8.44
N ASP A 657 -6.46 23.06 7.38
CA ASP A 657 -6.66 22.59 5.99
C ASP A 657 -5.40 21.93 5.40
N ARG A 658 -4.22 22.45 5.77
CA ARG A 658 -2.93 21.95 5.27
C ARG A 658 -1.88 21.95 6.38
N ILE A 659 -1.06 20.91 6.40
CA ILE A 659 0.16 20.87 7.23
C ILE A 659 1.36 20.85 6.28
N PHE A 660 2.24 21.83 6.45
CA PHE A 660 3.54 21.85 5.80
C PHE A 660 4.63 21.66 6.85
N CYS A 661 5.51 20.71 6.61
CA CYS A 661 6.62 20.40 7.52
C CYS A 661 7.91 20.27 6.73
N ARG A 662 8.72 21.30 6.78
CA ARG A 662 10.06 21.33 6.22
C ARG A 662 11.07 21.29 7.35
N VAL A 663 11.67 20.12 7.59
CA VAL A 663 12.63 19.86 8.67
C VAL A 663 13.82 19.07 8.10
N GLY A 664 15.00 19.68 8.09
CA GLY A 664 16.23 19.05 7.62
C GLY A 664 16.36 18.95 6.10
N ALA A 665 17.56 18.92 5.57
CA ALA A 665 17.86 18.62 4.18
C ALA A 665 18.03 17.10 4.03
N SER A 666 17.17 16.44 3.25
CA SER A 666 17.49 15.11 2.77
C SER A 666 18.37 15.25 1.53
N ASP A 667 19.63 14.83 1.64
CA ASP A 667 20.52 14.71 0.48
C ASP A 667 19.93 13.68 -0.49
N ASN A 668 19.33 14.16 -1.56
CA ASN A 668 18.89 13.30 -2.64
C ASN A 668 20.02 13.15 -3.67
N LEU A 669 21.12 12.52 -3.23
CA LEU A 669 22.30 12.27 -4.05
C LEU A 669 21.99 11.56 -5.37
N ALA A 670 20.88 10.83 -5.43
CA ALA A 670 20.47 10.08 -6.63
C ALA A 670 20.00 10.98 -7.79
N LYS A 671 19.56 12.23 -7.50
CA LYS A 671 19.11 13.20 -8.51
C LYS A 671 20.15 14.23 -8.89
N GLY A 672 21.27 14.32 -8.17
CA GLY A 672 22.30 15.34 -8.40
C GLY A 672 21.81 16.79 -8.16
N GLU A 673 20.66 16.98 -7.50
CA GLU A 673 20.09 18.28 -7.21
C GLU A 673 20.82 18.93 -6.01
N SER A 674 21.07 20.22 -6.09
CA SER A 674 21.60 20.97 -4.95
C SER A 674 20.62 20.94 -3.78
N THR A 675 21.09 20.63 -2.58
CA THR A 675 20.26 20.65 -1.35
C THR A 675 19.59 22.00 -1.15
N PHE A 676 20.25 23.09 -1.54
CA PHE A 676 19.68 24.44 -1.50
C PHE A 676 18.53 24.63 -2.50
N LEU A 677 18.64 24.08 -3.73
CA LEU A 677 17.56 24.17 -4.72
C LEU A 677 16.33 23.38 -4.24
N VAL A 678 16.50 22.19 -3.70
CA VAL A 678 15.43 21.40 -3.11
C VAL A 678 14.75 22.18 -1.99
N GLU A 679 15.55 22.78 -1.09
CA GLU A 679 15.03 23.62 0.00
C GLU A 679 14.22 24.80 -0.50
N MET A 680 14.68 25.52 -1.51
CA MET A 680 13.96 26.65 -2.07
C MET A 680 12.70 26.22 -2.81
N THR A 681 12.70 25.08 -3.48
CA THR A 681 11.53 24.53 -4.14
C THR A 681 10.44 24.14 -3.12
N GLU A 682 10.81 23.48 -2.03
CA GLU A 682 9.89 23.15 -0.94
C GLU A 682 9.32 24.41 -0.28
N THR A 683 10.19 25.40 -0.01
CA THR A 683 9.77 26.71 0.54
C THR A 683 8.81 27.45 -0.40
N ALA A 684 9.12 27.49 -1.70
CA ALA A 684 8.23 28.11 -2.70
C ALA A 684 6.87 27.41 -2.75
N ASN A 685 6.84 26.07 -2.69
CA ASN A 685 5.59 25.32 -2.63
C ASN A 685 4.74 25.70 -1.40
N ILE A 686 5.37 25.84 -0.23
CA ILE A 686 4.69 26.29 0.99
C ILE A 686 4.08 27.69 0.78
N LEU A 687 4.87 28.64 0.31
CA LEU A 687 4.42 30.05 0.12
C LEU A 687 3.28 30.19 -0.89
N HIS A 688 3.26 29.36 -1.95
CA HIS A 688 2.19 29.37 -2.94
C HIS A 688 0.91 28.65 -2.49
N ALA A 689 1.03 27.61 -1.65
CA ALA A 689 -0.08 26.72 -1.34
C ALA A 689 -0.68 26.94 0.05
N ALA A 690 0.03 27.57 0.98
CA ALA A 690 -0.48 27.84 2.32
C ALA A 690 -1.65 28.82 2.32
N THR A 691 -2.60 28.59 3.20
CA THR A 691 -3.77 29.43 3.47
C THR A 691 -3.74 29.94 4.90
N LYS A 692 -4.62 30.87 5.25
CA LYS A 692 -4.74 31.35 6.63
C LYS A 692 -5.06 30.23 7.66
N ARG A 693 -5.66 29.12 7.24
CA ARG A 693 -5.99 27.98 8.10
C ARG A 693 -4.86 26.94 8.18
N SER A 694 -3.80 27.12 7.40
CA SER A 694 -2.69 26.16 7.35
C SER A 694 -1.82 26.23 8.60
N LEU A 695 -1.15 25.10 8.89
CA LEU A 695 -0.09 25.00 9.89
C LEU A 695 1.23 24.78 9.16
N VAL A 696 2.16 25.73 9.32
CA VAL A 696 3.46 25.72 8.67
C VAL A 696 4.56 25.46 9.71
N ILE A 697 5.41 24.50 9.42
CA ILE A 697 6.58 24.14 10.24
C ILE A 697 7.82 24.24 9.38
N MET A 698 8.74 25.13 9.77
CA MET A 698 9.99 25.34 9.06
C MET A 698 11.18 25.27 10.01
N ASP A 699 12.19 24.54 9.60
CA ASP A 699 13.43 24.39 10.36
C ASP A 699 14.63 24.76 9.50
N GLU A 700 15.38 25.75 9.96
CA GLU A 700 16.66 26.21 9.39
C GLU A 700 16.64 26.58 7.89
N VAL A 701 15.70 27.45 7.47
CA VAL A 701 15.63 27.94 6.09
C VAL A 701 16.83 28.83 5.76
N GLY A 702 17.43 28.64 4.57
CA GLY A 702 18.57 29.43 4.07
C GLY A 702 19.93 28.84 4.45
N ARG A 703 20.03 27.62 4.95
CA ARG A 703 21.29 27.01 5.41
C ARG A 703 22.27 26.62 4.28
N GLY A 704 21.75 26.40 3.07
CA GLY A 704 22.53 25.89 1.93
C GLY A 704 23.29 26.94 1.12
N THR A 705 23.34 28.23 1.56
CA THR A 705 23.98 29.34 0.84
C THR A 705 24.84 30.19 1.77
N SER A 706 25.29 31.38 1.32
CA SER A 706 26.01 32.31 2.18
C SER A 706 25.15 32.75 3.37
N THR A 707 25.75 33.10 4.51
CA THR A 707 25.00 33.52 5.70
C THR A 707 24.12 34.74 5.42
N GLU A 708 24.61 35.67 4.62
CA GLU A 708 23.87 36.92 4.28
C GLU A 708 22.66 36.63 3.40
N ASP A 709 22.81 35.83 2.33
CA ASP A 709 21.70 35.44 1.45
C ASP A 709 20.68 34.59 2.21
N GLY A 710 21.17 33.65 3.02
CA GLY A 710 20.30 32.79 3.82
C GLY A 710 19.47 33.57 4.82
N LEU A 711 20.06 34.57 5.49
CA LEU A 711 19.38 35.47 6.42
C LEU A 711 18.32 36.32 5.67
N ALA A 712 18.69 36.90 4.52
CA ALA A 712 17.78 37.72 3.72
C ALA A 712 16.57 36.91 3.26
N ILE A 713 16.77 35.69 2.76
CA ILE A 713 15.70 34.77 2.35
C ILE A 713 14.83 34.39 3.55
N ALA A 714 15.43 33.97 4.66
CA ALA A 714 14.69 33.55 5.85
C ALA A 714 13.81 34.69 6.40
N ARG A 715 14.32 35.92 6.38
CA ARG A 715 13.55 37.13 6.77
C ARG A 715 12.40 37.41 5.82
N ALA A 716 12.64 37.44 4.52
CA ALA A 716 11.59 37.67 3.52
C ALA A 716 10.48 36.61 3.56
N VAL A 717 10.84 35.33 3.73
CA VAL A 717 9.89 34.22 3.93
C VAL A 717 9.07 34.44 5.20
N SER A 718 9.70 34.84 6.31
CA SER A 718 8.99 35.09 7.57
C SER A 718 8.00 36.25 7.43
N GLU A 719 8.40 37.35 6.81
CA GLU A 719 7.55 38.50 6.55
C GLU A 719 6.37 38.12 5.63
N TYR A 720 6.59 37.35 4.58
CA TYR A 720 5.54 36.90 3.68
C TYR A 720 4.51 35.99 4.37
N LEU A 721 4.97 35.07 5.22
CA LEU A 721 4.09 34.20 6.03
C LEU A 721 3.27 35.00 7.04
N LEU A 722 3.86 36.03 7.66
CA LEU A 722 3.19 36.90 8.63
C LEU A 722 2.19 37.88 7.99
N ASP A 723 2.66 38.62 6.99
CA ASP A 723 1.92 39.77 6.44
C ASP A 723 0.95 39.38 5.34
N THR A 724 1.34 38.43 4.45
CA THR A 724 0.59 38.08 3.26
C THR A 724 -0.34 36.89 3.49
N ILE A 725 0.17 35.80 4.06
CA ILE A 725 -0.63 34.58 4.28
C ILE A 725 -1.32 34.65 5.64
N GLY A 726 -0.64 35.06 6.69
CA GLY A 726 -1.17 35.15 8.04
C GLY A 726 -1.51 33.79 8.67
N CYS A 727 -0.81 32.72 8.30
CA CYS A 727 -1.05 31.37 8.81
C CYS A 727 -0.31 31.07 10.12
N LYS A 728 -0.75 30.01 10.81
CA LYS A 728 -0.03 29.50 12.00
C LYS A 728 1.32 28.95 11.58
N THR A 729 2.40 29.51 12.12
CA THR A 729 3.76 29.14 11.73
C THR A 729 4.65 28.92 12.94
N PHE A 730 5.35 27.78 12.98
CA PHE A 730 6.49 27.53 13.87
C PHE A 730 7.75 27.52 13.03
N PHE A 731 8.65 28.47 13.27
CA PHE A 731 9.85 28.67 12.50
C PHE A 731 11.09 28.58 13.40
N ALA A 732 11.86 27.51 13.28
CA ALA A 732 13.13 27.40 13.99
C ALA A 732 14.27 27.94 13.11
N THR A 733 15.15 28.69 13.72
CA THR A 733 16.28 29.30 13.05
C THR A 733 17.52 29.34 13.91
N HIS A 734 18.69 29.41 13.26
CA HIS A 734 19.97 29.72 13.90
C HIS A 734 20.45 31.15 13.59
N TYR A 735 19.69 31.90 12.77
CA TYR A 735 19.96 33.32 12.54
C TYR A 735 19.41 34.15 13.71
N HIS A 736 20.35 34.60 14.57
CA HIS A 736 20.02 35.43 15.73
C HIS A 736 19.49 36.80 15.34
N GLU A 737 19.86 37.30 14.15
CA GLU A 737 19.39 38.58 13.59
C GLU A 737 17.87 38.61 13.37
N LEU A 738 17.23 37.45 13.07
CA LEU A 738 15.80 37.36 12.94
C LEU A 738 15.06 37.62 14.25
N SER A 739 15.73 37.49 15.39
CA SER A 739 15.12 37.79 16.69
C SER A 739 14.90 39.30 16.94
N ARG A 740 15.45 40.14 16.07
CA ARG A 740 15.22 41.60 16.10
C ARG A 740 13.96 42.03 15.32
N MET A 741 13.29 41.07 14.66
CA MET A 741 12.02 41.39 14.00
C MET A 741 10.96 41.77 15.02
N GLU A 742 10.32 42.92 14.83
CA GLU A 742 9.20 43.39 15.62
C GLU A 742 7.92 43.28 14.78
N HIS A 743 6.98 42.47 15.22
CA HIS A 743 5.67 42.33 14.62
C HIS A 743 4.62 41.95 15.69
N PRO A 744 3.43 42.54 15.70
CA PRO A 744 2.43 42.32 16.77
C PRO A 744 1.96 40.87 16.84
N ARG A 745 2.05 40.10 15.75
CA ARG A 745 1.65 38.71 15.67
C ARG A 745 2.83 37.74 15.68
N LEU A 746 4.02 38.20 16.04
CA LEU A 746 5.23 37.41 16.17
C LEU A 746 5.53 37.16 17.67
N LYS A 747 5.73 35.91 18.01
CA LYS A 747 6.20 35.49 19.32
C LYS A 747 7.59 34.92 19.23
N MET A 748 8.47 35.37 20.11
CA MET A 748 9.84 34.85 20.24
C MET A 748 9.88 33.76 21.27
N LEU A 749 10.39 32.60 20.90
CA LEU A 749 10.58 31.44 21.76
C LEU A 749 12.05 31.00 21.74
N CYS A 750 12.54 30.46 22.83
CA CYS A 750 13.85 29.84 22.88
C CYS A 750 13.86 28.54 23.67
N MET A 751 14.83 27.68 23.34
CA MET A 751 15.10 26.46 24.08
C MET A 751 15.85 26.80 25.37
N ASP A 752 15.35 26.32 26.49
CA ASP A 752 15.94 26.58 27.80
C ASP A 752 17.24 25.78 28.01
N VAL A 753 18.25 26.47 28.50
CA VAL A 753 19.60 25.93 28.69
C VAL A 753 20.08 26.31 30.08
N LEU A 754 20.53 25.34 30.84
CA LEU A 754 21.12 25.56 32.15
C LEU A 754 22.66 25.50 32.05
N GLU A 755 23.31 26.58 32.38
CA GLU A 755 24.77 26.62 32.54
C GLU A 755 25.17 26.41 34.01
N GLN A 756 25.84 25.30 34.30
CA GLN A 756 26.26 24.97 35.64
C GLN A 756 27.73 24.49 35.63
N ASN A 757 28.60 25.14 36.38
CA ASN A 757 30.03 24.77 36.53
C ASN A 757 30.79 24.59 35.22
N GLY A 758 30.53 25.45 34.21
CA GLY A 758 31.16 25.35 32.89
C GLY A 758 30.66 24.18 32.01
N SER A 759 29.59 23.49 32.45
CA SER A 759 28.84 22.50 31.68
C SER A 759 27.48 23.06 31.27
N VAL A 760 27.06 22.73 30.06
CA VAL A 760 25.75 23.13 29.52
C VAL A 760 24.82 21.92 29.55
N VAL A 761 23.65 22.09 30.16
CA VAL A 761 22.59 21.10 30.19
C VAL A 761 21.41 21.64 29.39
N PHE A 762 21.03 20.91 28.36
CA PHE A 762 19.84 21.23 27.55
C PHE A 762 18.59 20.71 28.27
N LEU A 763 17.76 21.63 28.78
CA LEU A 763 16.55 21.28 29.54
C LEU A 763 15.40 20.81 28.64
N ARG A 764 15.52 20.95 27.30
CA ARG A 764 14.50 20.60 26.30
C ARG A 764 13.13 21.29 26.55
N LYS A 765 13.13 22.36 27.32
CA LYS A 765 11.96 23.19 27.62
C LYS A 765 11.95 24.43 26.76
N VAL A 766 10.79 24.75 26.17
CA VAL A 766 10.57 25.99 25.42
C VAL A 766 10.11 27.07 26.41
N LYS A 767 10.66 28.26 26.27
CA LYS A 767 10.28 29.44 27.04
C LYS A 767 10.18 30.69 26.16
N ASP A 768 9.47 31.70 26.62
CA ASP A 768 9.39 33.00 25.95
C ASP A 768 10.75 33.71 25.99
N GLY A 769 11.11 34.34 24.90
CA GLY A 769 12.34 35.10 24.79
C GLY A 769 13.27 34.60 23.70
N VAL A 770 14.50 35.10 23.71
CA VAL A 770 15.56 34.85 22.74
C VAL A 770 16.81 34.31 23.46
N THR A 771 17.53 33.40 22.83
CA THR A 771 18.87 33.02 23.30
C THR A 771 19.92 33.62 22.37
N GLU A 772 20.92 34.28 22.96
CA GLU A 772 22.01 34.91 22.20
C GLU A 772 23.19 33.95 21.94
N ASN A 773 23.28 32.85 22.68
CA ASN A 773 24.38 31.90 22.62
C ASN A 773 24.07 30.71 21.71
N SER A 774 24.97 30.42 20.77
CA SER A 774 24.78 29.29 19.83
C SER A 774 25.25 27.94 20.40
N TYR A 775 26.01 27.88 21.47
CA TYR A 775 26.55 26.67 22.14
C TYR A 775 27.22 25.62 21.23
N GLY A 776 27.54 25.95 19.97
CA GLY A 776 28.11 25.01 18.97
C GLY A 776 29.41 24.37 19.43
N ILE A 777 30.30 25.15 20.04
CA ILE A 777 31.60 24.65 20.57
C ILE A 777 31.35 23.69 21.74
N HIS A 778 30.36 23.97 22.57
CA HIS A 778 29.99 23.08 23.67
C HIS A 778 29.44 21.72 23.17
N VAL A 779 28.61 21.74 22.15
CA VAL A 779 28.13 20.52 21.48
C VAL A 779 29.31 19.74 20.86
N ALA A 780 30.25 20.42 20.23
CA ALA A 780 31.45 19.80 19.70
C ALA A 780 32.32 19.10 20.79
N LYS A 781 32.38 19.70 21.98
CA LYS A 781 33.02 19.07 23.14
C LYS A 781 32.28 17.82 23.61
N LEU A 782 30.93 17.85 23.67
CA LEU A 782 30.10 16.67 24.01
C LEU A 782 30.23 15.56 22.97
N ALA A 783 30.44 15.91 21.72
CA ALA A 783 30.66 14.96 20.62
C ALA A 783 32.08 14.32 20.64
N GLY A 784 32.94 14.75 21.57
CA GLY A 784 34.27 14.16 21.76
C GLY A 784 35.36 14.74 20.86
N LEU A 785 35.21 15.98 20.34
CA LEU A 785 36.31 16.65 19.64
C LEU A 785 37.51 16.84 20.57
N PRO A 786 38.75 16.72 20.03
CA PRO A 786 39.96 16.93 20.83
C PRO A 786 40.00 18.28 21.53
N GLN A 787 40.44 18.31 22.79
CA GLN A 787 40.40 19.52 23.64
C GLN A 787 41.16 20.70 23.01
N ASN A 788 42.29 20.46 22.36
CA ASN A 788 43.09 21.50 21.67
C ASN A 788 42.30 22.16 20.50
N VAL A 789 41.42 21.41 19.81
CA VAL A 789 40.52 21.96 18.78
C VAL A 789 39.47 22.83 19.42
N ILE A 790 38.91 22.40 20.54
CA ILE A 790 37.86 23.14 21.30
C ILE A 790 38.45 24.45 21.84
N ASP A 791 39.64 24.42 22.44
CA ASP A 791 40.33 25.60 22.98
C ASP A 791 40.62 26.61 21.84
N ARG A 792 41.09 26.13 20.70
CA ARG A 792 41.35 26.98 19.54
C ARG A 792 40.06 27.59 18.98
N ALA A 793 38.98 26.81 18.91
CA ALA A 793 37.67 27.30 18.46
C ALA A 793 37.12 28.40 19.38
N ASN A 794 37.26 28.28 20.68
CA ASN A 794 36.88 29.33 21.63
C ASN A 794 37.65 30.65 21.41
N VAL A 795 38.96 30.57 21.18
CA VAL A 795 39.78 31.75 20.88
C VAL A 795 39.32 32.41 19.57
N ILE A 796 39.04 31.63 18.54
CA ILE A 796 38.55 32.14 17.26
C ILE A 796 37.17 32.79 17.41
N LEU A 797 36.27 32.16 18.14
CA LEU A 797 34.92 32.69 18.37
C LEU A 797 34.97 34.04 19.11
N SER A 798 35.80 34.18 20.17
CA SER A 798 35.93 35.44 20.88
C SER A 798 36.46 36.59 19.99
N HIS A 799 37.35 36.27 19.04
CA HIS A 799 37.84 37.27 18.06
C HIS A 799 36.74 37.67 17.06
N ILE A 800 35.96 36.70 16.57
CA ILE A 800 34.82 36.96 15.63
C ILE A 800 33.77 37.84 16.32
N GLN A 801 33.41 37.53 17.57
CA GLN A 801 32.45 38.31 18.34
C GLN A 801 32.94 39.74 18.64
N ALA A 802 34.23 39.93 18.88
CA ALA A 802 34.79 41.25 19.06
C ALA A 802 34.71 42.11 17.77
N LEU A 803 34.96 41.50 16.59
CA LEU A 803 34.82 42.15 15.29
C LEU A 803 33.37 42.48 14.92
N ALA A 804 32.42 41.63 15.28
CA ALA A 804 30.99 41.82 15.02
C ALA A 804 30.38 42.98 15.85
N ASN A 805 30.90 43.21 17.07
CA ASN A 805 30.48 44.35 17.90
C ASN A 805 30.93 45.70 17.36
N ASP A 806 31.97 45.74 16.54
CA ASP A 806 32.44 47.00 15.90
C ASP A 806 31.67 47.36 14.61
N ASN A 807 30.90 46.45 14.03
CA ASN A 807 30.08 46.69 12.81
C ASN A 807 28.78 45.84 12.86
N PRO A 808 27.76 46.27 13.61
CA PRO A 808 26.48 45.57 13.61
C PRO A 808 25.77 45.75 12.25
N ILE A 809 25.34 44.63 11.64
CA ILE A 809 24.44 44.68 10.47
C ILE A 809 23.05 45.17 10.94
N ILE A 810 22.78 46.49 10.73
CA ILE A 810 21.49 47.10 11.09
C ILE A 810 20.53 46.87 9.93
N LEU A 811 19.62 45.91 10.10
CA LEU A 811 18.56 45.58 9.14
C LEU A 811 17.32 46.54 9.25
N ASP A 812 17.29 47.42 10.26
CA ASP A 812 16.09 48.22 10.58
C ASP A 812 15.89 49.47 9.69
N ASP A 813 16.87 49.83 8.86
CA ASP A 813 16.77 51.04 8.00
C ASP A 813 16.19 50.77 6.60
N ILE A 814 15.81 49.56 6.28
CA ILE A 814 15.14 49.27 4.99
C ILE A 814 13.64 49.56 5.12
N LYS A 815 13.27 50.83 4.84
CA LYS A 815 11.85 51.20 4.71
C LYS A 815 11.20 50.36 3.61
N LYS A 816 9.99 49.81 3.92
CA LYS A 816 9.11 49.21 2.93
C LYS A 816 8.77 50.30 1.87
N GLU A 817 9.49 50.32 0.74
CA GLU A 817 9.03 51.04 -0.45
C GLU A 817 7.88 50.23 -1.06
N GLU A 818 6.68 50.83 -1.10
CA GLU A 818 5.59 50.27 -1.91
C GLU A 818 6.07 50.18 -3.36
N PRO A 819 5.92 49.05 -4.04
CA PRO A 819 6.32 48.95 -5.44
C PRO A 819 5.46 49.85 -6.28
N ALA A 820 6.07 50.90 -6.84
CA ALA A 820 5.46 51.73 -7.89
C ALA A 820 5.01 50.76 -9.02
N ALA A 821 3.74 50.92 -9.40
CA ALA A 821 3.13 50.14 -10.47
C ALA A 821 3.91 50.32 -11.78
N GLN A 822 4.86 49.44 -12.03
CA GLN A 822 5.48 49.27 -13.34
C GLN A 822 4.70 48.23 -14.12
N THR A 823 4.23 48.65 -15.28
CA THR A 823 3.63 47.78 -16.30
C THR A 823 4.60 46.64 -16.64
N VAL A 824 4.29 45.46 -16.15
CA VAL A 824 5.09 44.25 -16.36
C VAL A 824 4.89 43.76 -17.79
N GLN A 825 5.95 43.85 -18.60
CA GLN A 825 6.12 42.96 -19.73
C GLN A 825 6.57 41.60 -19.19
N PRO A 826 6.09 40.49 -19.72
CA PRO A 826 6.45 39.17 -19.19
C PRO A 826 7.91 38.85 -19.54
N VAL A 827 8.77 38.89 -18.56
CA VAL A 827 10.14 38.36 -18.66
C VAL A 827 10.09 36.96 -18.00
N SER A 828 10.37 35.95 -18.78
CA SER A 828 10.55 34.56 -18.29
C SER A 828 11.78 34.52 -17.34
N PRO A 829 11.67 33.95 -16.14
CA PRO A 829 12.81 33.80 -15.24
C PRO A 829 13.65 32.60 -15.63
N GLY A 830 14.68 32.82 -16.44
CA GLY A 830 15.82 31.91 -16.52
C GLY A 830 16.83 32.30 -15.44
N LEU A 831 17.21 31.38 -14.60
CA LEU A 831 18.27 31.56 -13.57
C LEU A 831 19.68 31.82 -14.15
N PHE A 832 19.84 31.67 -15.45
CA PHE A 832 21.07 31.94 -16.21
C PHE A 832 20.68 32.77 -17.42
N SER A 833 21.56 33.71 -17.82
CA SER A 833 21.40 34.38 -19.10
C SER A 833 21.49 33.37 -20.24
N ASP A 834 20.76 33.60 -21.35
CA ASP A 834 20.82 32.73 -22.53
C ASP A 834 22.27 32.53 -22.99
N GLU A 835 23.16 33.50 -22.73
CA GLU A 835 24.60 33.44 -22.99
C GLU A 835 25.30 32.43 -22.10
N GLU A 836 24.99 32.36 -20.80
CA GLU A 836 25.62 31.41 -19.86
C GLU A 836 25.17 29.97 -20.13
N ILE A 837 23.90 29.77 -20.51
CA ILE A 837 23.37 28.47 -20.91
C ILE A 837 24.11 27.98 -22.17
N ILE A 838 24.28 28.85 -23.16
CA ILE A 838 24.97 28.52 -24.40
C ILE A 838 26.45 28.23 -24.18
N ILE A 839 27.11 28.99 -23.32
CA ILE A 839 28.53 28.73 -22.95
C ILE A 839 28.66 27.36 -22.28
N SER A 840 27.76 27.03 -21.36
CA SER A 840 27.73 25.72 -20.70
C SER A 840 27.49 24.57 -21.70
N GLU A 841 26.58 24.76 -22.65
CA GLU A 841 26.31 23.79 -23.70
C GLU A 841 27.49 23.62 -24.66
N ILE A 842 28.19 24.69 -25.04
CA ILE A 842 29.43 24.65 -25.84
C ILE A 842 30.51 23.82 -25.11
N LEU A 843 30.72 24.09 -23.83
CA LEU A 843 31.74 23.40 -23.01
C LEU A 843 31.43 21.92 -22.78
N SER A 844 30.14 21.52 -22.76
CA SER A 844 29.70 20.13 -22.55
C SER A 844 29.55 19.33 -23.85
N THR A 845 29.71 19.96 -25.02
CA THR A 845 29.51 19.33 -26.33
C THR A 845 30.71 18.45 -26.70
N ASP A 846 30.49 17.15 -26.85
CA ASP A 846 31.49 16.20 -27.32
C ASP A 846 31.76 16.37 -28.84
N THR A 847 32.80 17.12 -29.19
CA THR A 847 33.16 17.46 -30.57
C THR A 847 33.67 16.26 -31.36
N ASP A 848 34.16 15.20 -30.71
CA ASP A 848 34.80 14.05 -31.37
C ASP A 848 33.76 13.08 -31.94
N ASN A 849 32.53 13.10 -31.42
CA ASN A 849 31.43 12.24 -31.88
C ASN A 849 30.34 12.98 -32.68
N LEU A 850 30.52 14.26 -33.03
CA LEU A 850 29.56 15.06 -33.79
C LEU A 850 29.69 14.81 -35.30
N THR A 851 28.56 14.52 -35.96
CA THR A 851 28.49 14.54 -37.42
C THR A 851 28.48 15.99 -37.96
N PRO A 852 29.01 16.28 -39.14
CA PRO A 852 29.00 17.64 -39.70
C PRO A 852 27.61 18.27 -39.78
N LEU A 853 26.56 17.48 -40.00
CA LEU A 853 25.20 17.97 -40.07
C LEU A 853 24.69 18.39 -38.69
N ASN A 854 24.95 17.58 -37.67
CA ASN A 854 24.59 17.87 -36.29
C ASN A 854 25.34 19.10 -35.76
N ALA A 855 26.63 19.24 -36.07
CA ALA A 855 27.41 20.39 -35.72
C ALA A 855 26.81 21.69 -36.26
N LEU A 856 26.40 21.69 -37.55
CA LEU A 856 25.76 22.83 -38.18
C LEU A 856 24.40 23.18 -37.53
N GLN A 857 23.61 22.18 -37.15
CA GLN A 857 22.31 22.35 -36.45
C GLN A 857 22.51 22.95 -35.08
N ILE A 858 23.49 22.48 -34.32
CA ILE A 858 23.81 22.99 -33.02
C ILE A 858 24.29 24.43 -33.06
N ILE A 859 25.22 24.76 -34.02
CA ILE A 859 25.70 26.12 -34.26
C ILE A 859 24.55 27.05 -34.67
N ALA A 860 23.65 26.59 -35.55
CA ALA A 860 22.47 27.38 -35.95
C ALA A 860 21.52 27.66 -34.79
N ARG A 861 21.34 26.69 -33.85
CA ARG A 861 20.57 26.84 -32.65
C ARG A 861 21.20 27.88 -31.68
N TRP A 862 22.50 27.78 -31.45
CA TRP A 862 23.22 28.75 -30.59
C TRP A 862 23.16 30.17 -31.18
N LYS A 863 23.38 30.29 -32.50
CA LYS A 863 23.29 31.57 -33.18
C LYS A 863 21.87 32.17 -33.04
N LYS A 864 20.83 31.37 -33.20
CA LYS A 864 19.44 31.82 -33.03
C LYS A 864 19.14 32.30 -31.61
N ALA A 865 19.61 31.54 -30.61
CA ALA A 865 19.44 31.88 -29.19
C ALA A 865 20.20 33.18 -28.82
N LEU A 866 21.42 33.36 -29.32
CA LEU A 866 22.20 34.60 -29.09
C LEU A 866 21.68 35.83 -29.85
N SER A 867 20.96 35.65 -30.96
CA SER A 867 20.46 36.77 -31.77
C SER A 867 19.09 37.27 -31.32
N GLY A 868 18.46 36.65 -30.33
CA GLY A 868 17.16 37.08 -29.81
C GLY A 868 15.99 36.94 -30.80
N GLN A 869 16.12 36.16 -31.87
CA GLN A 869 15.10 35.93 -32.91
C GLN A 869 14.58 34.47 -32.92
#